data_a99fd694b25307790fa23db53eeb60f6
#
_entry.id   a99fd694b25307790fa23db53eeb60f6
#
_cell.length_a   1.000
_cell.length_b   1.000
_cell.length_c   1.000
_cell.angle_alpha   90.00
_cell.angle_beta   90.00
_cell.angle_gamma   90.00
#
_symmetry.space_group_name_H-M   'P 1'
#
loop_
_entity.id
_entity.type
_entity.pdbx_description
1 polymer ?
#
loop_
_entity_poly.entity_id
_entity_poly.type
_entity_poly.pdbx_seq_one_letter_code
_entity_poly.pdbx_strand_id
1 'polypeptide(L)'
;MGDQPAAIRAISSGLNENLHHQTLLGVTGSGKTYTMAKIVEEVQRPTLVIAHNKTLAAQLSSEFQDFFPRNSVQYFVSYYDYYQPEAYIPQSDTYIEKESDVNEEIDRLRHAATRALLTRRDTLIVASVSCIYGLGSPEEYRSVVLSLRKGEEPGLRRVVRRLIDMYYERNDMEMVRGRFRLRGDTLEIMPAYEELAVRVQFFGDEIERIIELDPLTGEVLAELDHIDIFPGKHFVTPEDERDEALKDIEEELGVRLDELRSLGKLLEAQRLEQRTNFDLEMLRETGSCPGVENYSRPLGRRPPGSAPWTLLDYFPDDFLVFIDESHITLPQIRAMYKGDFSRKTTLVDFGFRLPSAMDNRPLSFEEFEERVNQIVYVSATPGGYEAEHEERRAEQIIRPTGLIDPEIILCPSEGQIDDLLERIRATTAKNERVLVTTLTKRMAEELSDYLRELGVRVHYLHSEILTLERVEILRDLRLGVYDVVVGINLLREGLDLPEVSLVAILDADKEGYLRSSTSLIQTVGRAARHVEGKVVMYADRITDSMRFAIDETDRRREIQRAHNDANSITPRSIVKEVKDITSRIRQVAETKTPYVTPAALPKNDLVRLVKDLEKQMKKAARELEFEKAALLRDQVVDLRKVLVDLGDSNSVDPEPDRVVDLTPTREDGVPEELVGAD
;
A
#
# COMPACT_ATOMS: atom_id res chain seq x y z
N MET A 1 -26.82 19.19 8.97
CA MET A 1 -26.39 17.98 8.24
C MET A 1 -26.06 18.28 6.76
N GLY A 2 -26.31 19.49 6.25
CA GLY A 2 -26.02 19.83 4.86
C GLY A 2 -26.73 18.92 3.85
N ASP A 3 -26.04 18.63 2.74
CA ASP A 3 -26.58 17.83 1.62
C ASP A 3 -26.55 16.31 1.87
N GLN A 4 -25.85 15.84 2.91
CA GLN A 4 -25.65 14.41 3.16
C GLN A 4 -26.95 13.59 3.13
N PRO A 5 -28.05 13.97 3.83
CA PRO A 5 -29.29 13.19 3.81
C PRO A 5 -29.94 13.12 2.42
N ALA A 6 -29.80 14.17 1.60
CA ALA A 6 -30.33 14.19 0.25
C ALA A 6 -29.49 13.30 -0.68
N ALA A 7 -28.16 13.39 -0.57
CA ALA A 7 -27.22 12.57 -1.34
C ALA A 7 -27.37 11.07 -1.01
N ILE A 8 -27.50 10.71 0.30
CA ILE A 8 -27.74 9.33 0.72
C ILE A 8 -29.03 8.80 0.08
N ARG A 9 -30.13 9.50 0.24
CA ARG A 9 -31.42 9.08 -0.35
C ARG A 9 -31.34 8.95 -1.87
N ALA A 10 -30.70 9.89 -2.56
CA ALA A 10 -30.59 9.88 -4.01
C ALA A 10 -29.82 8.65 -4.50
N ILE A 11 -28.65 8.36 -3.91
CA ILE A 11 -27.82 7.23 -4.31
C ILE A 11 -28.47 5.91 -3.91
N SER A 12 -28.97 5.77 -2.67
CA SER A 12 -29.64 4.56 -2.21
C SER A 12 -30.90 4.24 -3.03
N SER A 13 -31.69 5.26 -3.42
CA SER A 13 -32.82 5.08 -4.34
C SER A 13 -32.36 4.56 -5.70
N GLY A 14 -31.29 5.13 -6.27
CA GLY A 14 -30.73 4.67 -7.54
C GLY A 14 -30.22 3.23 -7.49
N LEU A 15 -29.59 2.82 -6.37
CA LEU A 15 -29.18 1.44 -6.16
C LEU A 15 -30.37 0.48 -6.12
N ASN A 16 -31.48 0.88 -5.48
CA ASN A 16 -32.70 0.09 -5.44
C ASN A 16 -33.45 0.08 -6.79
N GLU A 17 -33.25 1.08 -7.64
CA GLU A 17 -33.76 1.17 -9.01
C GLU A 17 -32.88 0.41 -10.02
N ASN A 18 -31.81 -0.24 -9.56
CA ASN A 18 -30.79 -0.94 -10.35
C ASN A 18 -30.04 -0.04 -11.35
N LEU A 19 -29.79 1.24 -11.01
CA LEU A 19 -28.88 2.06 -11.80
C LEU A 19 -27.45 1.53 -11.66
N HIS A 20 -26.76 1.40 -12.80
CA HIS A 20 -25.41 0.82 -12.82
C HIS A 20 -24.33 1.84 -12.43
N HIS A 21 -24.47 3.08 -12.87
CA HIS A 21 -23.48 4.12 -12.70
C HIS A 21 -24.08 5.36 -12.01
N GLN A 22 -23.59 5.68 -10.83
CA GLN A 22 -24.01 6.85 -10.10
C GLN A 22 -22.80 7.67 -9.64
N THR A 23 -22.94 9.00 -9.56
CA THR A 23 -21.85 9.88 -9.12
C THR A 23 -22.26 10.63 -7.86
N LEU A 24 -21.40 10.52 -6.81
CA LEU A 24 -21.41 11.38 -5.64
C LEU A 24 -20.36 12.48 -5.82
N LEU A 25 -20.78 13.66 -6.31
CA LEU A 25 -19.95 14.83 -6.35
C LEU A 25 -19.87 15.44 -4.96
N GLY A 26 -18.80 15.15 -4.22
CA GLY A 26 -18.62 15.63 -2.85
C GLY A 26 -17.39 16.51 -2.71
N VAL A 27 -17.57 17.77 -2.31
CA VAL A 27 -16.43 18.67 -2.06
C VAL A 27 -15.55 18.18 -0.91
N THR A 28 -14.32 18.62 -0.87
CA THR A 28 -13.40 18.31 0.24
C THR A 28 -13.99 18.79 1.58
N GLY A 29 -14.04 17.88 2.56
CA GLY A 29 -14.58 18.19 3.89
C GLY A 29 -16.12 18.16 4.01
N SER A 30 -16.86 17.74 2.97
CA SER A 30 -18.31 17.56 3.05
C SER A 30 -18.73 16.27 3.77
N GLY A 31 -17.80 15.36 4.07
CA GLY A 31 -18.08 14.08 4.74
C GLY A 31 -18.49 12.96 3.78
N LYS A 32 -17.79 12.83 2.64
CA LYS A 32 -18.02 11.77 1.65
C LYS A 32 -17.98 10.37 2.27
N THR A 33 -16.97 10.08 3.11
CA THR A 33 -16.83 8.77 3.79
C THR A 33 -18.04 8.44 4.64
N TYR A 34 -18.57 9.42 5.39
CA TYR A 34 -19.79 9.24 6.17
C TYR A 34 -21.00 8.94 5.27
N THR A 35 -21.10 9.62 4.14
CA THR A 35 -22.18 9.37 3.17
C THR A 35 -22.08 7.96 2.58
N MET A 36 -20.88 7.51 2.18
CA MET A 36 -20.64 6.13 1.75
C MET A 36 -21.04 5.13 2.85
N ALA A 37 -20.61 5.35 4.09
CA ALA A 37 -20.96 4.48 5.21
C ALA A 37 -22.48 4.39 5.41
N LYS A 38 -23.19 5.50 5.32
CA LYS A 38 -24.66 5.51 5.46
C LYS A 38 -25.38 4.82 4.30
N ILE A 39 -24.86 4.92 3.08
CA ILE A 39 -25.37 4.15 1.94
C ILE A 39 -25.18 2.64 2.18
N VAL A 40 -23.98 2.22 2.60
CA VAL A 40 -23.71 0.81 2.95
C VAL A 40 -24.65 0.31 4.06
N GLU A 41 -24.84 1.12 5.11
CA GLU A 41 -25.77 0.80 6.19
C GLU A 41 -27.23 0.64 5.69
N GLU A 42 -27.64 1.41 4.68
CA GLU A 42 -28.99 1.35 4.11
C GLU A 42 -29.20 0.15 3.19
N VAL A 43 -28.21 -0.16 2.33
CA VAL A 43 -28.35 -1.22 1.32
C VAL A 43 -27.95 -2.61 1.81
N GLN A 44 -27.15 -2.72 2.86
CA GLN A 44 -26.76 -3.99 3.53
C GLN A 44 -26.15 -5.04 2.58
N ARG A 45 -25.30 -4.62 1.65
CA ARG A 45 -24.63 -5.51 0.69
C ARG A 45 -23.12 -5.55 0.92
N PRO A 46 -22.45 -6.68 0.61
CA PRO A 46 -20.99 -6.71 0.55
C PRO A 46 -20.47 -5.59 -0.34
N THR A 47 -19.46 -4.88 0.14
CA THR A 47 -19.03 -3.63 -0.48
C THR A 47 -17.53 -3.62 -0.71
N LEU A 48 -17.13 -3.21 -1.91
CA LEU A 48 -15.75 -2.93 -2.28
C LEU A 48 -15.56 -1.41 -2.44
N VAL A 49 -14.58 -0.85 -1.73
CA VAL A 49 -14.17 0.56 -1.88
C VAL A 49 -12.77 0.58 -2.49
N ILE A 50 -12.64 1.13 -3.70
CA ILE A 50 -11.34 1.19 -4.40
C ILE A 50 -10.75 2.58 -4.26
N ALA A 51 -9.53 2.66 -3.73
CA ALA A 51 -8.74 3.88 -3.61
C ALA A 51 -7.46 3.82 -4.48
N HIS A 52 -7.00 4.96 -4.98
CA HIS A 52 -5.87 5.00 -5.92
C HIS A 52 -4.49 4.73 -5.28
N ASN A 53 -4.37 4.77 -3.95
CA ASN A 53 -3.12 4.45 -3.25
C ASN A 53 -3.32 3.77 -1.89
N LYS A 54 -2.25 3.17 -1.35
CA LYS A 54 -2.26 2.45 -0.07
C LYS A 54 -2.61 3.34 1.12
N THR A 55 -2.10 4.57 1.15
CA THR A 55 -2.29 5.51 2.28
C THR A 55 -3.76 5.93 2.42
N LEU A 56 -4.39 6.29 1.30
CA LEU A 56 -5.81 6.64 1.29
C LEU A 56 -6.68 5.41 1.64
N ALA A 57 -6.33 4.24 1.11
CA ALA A 57 -7.03 3.00 1.46
C ALA A 57 -6.92 2.69 2.96
N ALA A 58 -5.75 2.88 3.59
CA ALA A 58 -5.56 2.69 5.03
C ALA A 58 -6.40 3.69 5.85
N GLN A 59 -6.42 4.96 5.45
CA GLN A 59 -7.26 5.97 6.09
C GLN A 59 -8.74 5.60 6.02
N LEU A 60 -9.24 5.28 4.81
CA LEU A 60 -10.64 4.88 4.60
C LEU A 60 -11.00 3.62 5.40
N SER A 61 -10.11 2.61 5.41
CA SER A 61 -10.31 1.40 6.19
C SER A 61 -10.48 1.71 7.68
N SER A 62 -9.62 2.58 8.24
CA SER A 62 -9.74 3.02 9.64
C SER A 62 -11.04 3.79 9.91
N GLU A 63 -11.44 4.69 9.01
CA GLU A 63 -12.70 5.44 9.13
C GLU A 63 -13.92 4.50 9.07
N PHE A 64 -13.91 3.51 8.16
CA PHE A 64 -14.99 2.51 8.09
C PHE A 64 -15.02 1.58 9.29
N GLN A 65 -13.88 1.20 9.88
CA GLN A 65 -13.83 0.45 11.13
C GLN A 65 -14.48 1.22 12.30
N ASP A 66 -14.26 2.54 12.36
CA ASP A 66 -14.92 3.40 13.35
C ASP A 66 -16.43 3.46 13.14
N PHE A 67 -16.93 3.45 11.88
CA PHE A 67 -18.37 3.43 11.56
C PHE A 67 -18.99 2.06 11.75
N PHE A 68 -18.26 0.98 11.51
CA PHE A 68 -18.76 -0.40 11.52
C PHE A 68 -17.95 -1.31 12.46
N PRO A 69 -17.97 -1.06 13.79
CA PRO A 69 -17.10 -1.75 14.75
C PRO A 69 -17.42 -3.25 14.93
N ARG A 70 -18.54 -3.75 14.43
CA ARG A 70 -18.97 -5.15 14.52
C ARG A 70 -18.96 -5.90 13.18
N ASN A 71 -18.85 -5.16 12.08
CA ASN A 71 -18.82 -5.73 10.74
C ASN A 71 -17.39 -6.10 10.32
N SER A 72 -17.28 -6.92 9.29
CA SER A 72 -16.00 -7.30 8.74
C SER A 72 -15.46 -6.21 7.81
N VAL A 73 -14.73 -5.24 8.35
CA VAL A 73 -14.03 -4.23 7.56
C VAL A 73 -12.60 -4.71 7.32
N GLN A 74 -12.26 -4.96 6.05
CA GLN A 74 -11.01 -5.56 5.63
C GLN A 74 -10.18 -4.60 4.77
N TYR A 75 -8.87 -4.81 4.75
CA TYR A 75 -7.90 -4.02 4.00
C TYR A 75 -7.20 -4.90 2.97
N PHE A 76 -7.23 -4.49 1.68
CA PHE A 76 -6.67 -5.28 0.59
C PHE A 76 -5.86 -4.41 -0.37
N VAL A 77 -4.54 -4.37 -0.16
CA VAL A 77 -3.62 -3.59 -1.01
C VAL A 77 -2.48 -4.46 -1.52
N SER A 78 -1.59 -3.91 -2.34
CA SER A 78 -0.38 -4.63 -2.74
C SER A 78 0.47 -4.96 -1.52
N TYR A 79 0.85 -6.23 -1.36
CA TYR A 79 1.67 -6.73 -0.25
C TYR A 79 3.17 -6.52 -0.43
N TYR A 80 3.58 -5.85 -1.51
CA TYR A 80 4.98 -5.51 -1.73
C TYR A 80 5.31 -4.15 -1.10
N ASP A 81 6.32 -4.11 -0.22
CA ASP A 81 6.90 -2.85 0.26
C ASP A 81 7.81 -2.25 -0.79
N TYR A 82 8.59 -3.11 -1.45
CA TYR A 82 9.35 -2.79 -2.66
C TYR A 82 8.97 -3.77 -3.77
N TYR A 83 8.78 -3.26 -4.98
CA TYR A 83 8.48 -4.07 -6.15
C TYR A 83 9.13 -3.53 -7.41
N GLN A 84 10.11 -4.27 -7.93
CA GLN A 84 10.69 -4.07 -9.24
C GLN A 84 10.21 -5.20 -10.15
N PRO A 85 9.35 -4.92 -11.13
CA PRO A 85 8.89 -5.94 -12.05
C PRO A 85 10.03 -6.41 -12.95
N GLU A 86 10.02 -7.70 -13.28
CA GLU A 86 10.87 -8.26 -14.32
C GLU A 86 10.68 -7.51 -15.64
N ALA A 87 11.78 -7.07 -16.26
CA ALA A 87 11.73 -6.34 -17.52
C ALA A 87 12.97 -6.62 -18.38
N TYR A 88 12.85 -6.39 -19.68
CA TYR A 88 13.98 -6.44 -20.59
C TYR A 88 14.01 -5.19 -21.47
N ILE A 89 15.18 -4.60 -21.60
CA ILE A 89 15.44 -3.40 -22.39
C ILE A 89 16.29 -3.80 -23.62
N PRO A 90 15.66 -4.03 -24.80
CA PRO A 90 16.38 -4.54 -25.97
C PRO A 90 17.52 -3.63 -26.46
N GLN A 91 17.38 -2.28 -26.30
CA GLN A 91 18.36 -1.33 -26.78
C GLN A 91 19.72 -1.45 -26.06
N SER A 92 19.71 -1.82 -24.80
CA SER A 92 20.93 -1.97 -23.97
C SER A 92 21.24 -3.42 -23.64
N ASP A 93 20.47 -4.39 -24.16
CA ASP A 93 20.54 -5.82 -23.78
C ASP A 93 20.57 -6.01 -22.26
N THR A 94 19.70 -5.25 -21.56
CA THR A 94 19.66 -5.26 -20.10
C THR A 94 18.43 -6.01 -19.62
N TYR A 95 18.67 -7.13 -18.92
CA TYR A 95 17.62 -7.84 -18.18
C TYR A 95 17.55 -7.34 -16.74
N ILE A 96 16.37 -6.93 -16.33
CA ILE A 96 16.06 -6.50 -14.97
C ILE A 96 15.34 -7.66 -14.31
N GLU A 97 15.95 -8.25 -13.30
CA GLU A 97 15.35 -9.32 -12.54
C GLU A 97 14.22 -8.79 -11.65
N LYS A 98 13.19 -9.62 -11.42
CA LYS A 98 12.13 -9.31 -10.45
C LYS A 98 12.74 -9.23 -9.06
N GLU A 99 12.58 -8.09 -8.42
CA GLU A 99 12.92 -7.91 -7.01
C GLU A 99 11.67 -7.48 -6.24
N SER A 100 11.42 -8.13 -5.13
CA SER A 100 10.25 -7.80 -4.31
C SER A 100 10.50 -8.10 -2.85
N ASP A 101 10.08 -7.17 -2.01
CA ASP A 101 10.01 -7.34 -0.56
C ASP A 101 8.54 -7.48 -0.15
N VAL A 102 8.21 -8.60 0.48
CA VAL A 102 6.85 -8.96 0.86
C VAL A 102 6.59 -8.55 2.29
N ASN A 103 5.57 -7.72 2.49
CA ASN A 103 5.07 -7.37 3.80
C ASN A 103 4.13 -8.47 4.29
N GLU A 104 4.58 -9.24 5.28
CA GLU A 104 3.82 -10.37 5.83
C GLU A 104 2.50 -9.95 6.47
N GLU A 105 2.44 -8.76 7.08
CA GLU A 105 1.24 -8.26 7.71
C GLU A 105 0.18 -7.89 6.65
N ILE A 106 0.57 -7.24 5.57
CA ILE A 106 -0.35 -6.95 4.46
C ILE A 106 -0.81 -8.25 3.80
N ASP A 107 0.08 -9.24 3.67
CA ASP A 107 -0.29 -10.56 3.14
C ASP A 107 -1.34 -11.25 4.03
N ARG A 108 -1.17 -11.21 5.37
CA ARG A 108 -2.16 -11.67 6.34
C ARG A 108 -3.52 -11.00 6.13
N LEU A 109 -3.53 -9.67 5.98
CA LEU A 109 -4.76 -8.91 5.78
C LEU A 109 -5.46 -9.26 4.46
N ARG A 110 -4.70 -9.59 3.41
CA ARG A 110 -5.25 -10.07 2.14
C ARG A 110 -5.93 -11.43 2.29
N HIS A 111 -5.30 -12.37 3.02
CA HIS A 111 -5.92 -13.66 3.36
C HIS A 111 -7.16 -13.49 4.25
N ALA A 112 -7.13 -12.57 5.20
CA ALA A 112 -8.29 -12.23 6.03
C ALA A 112 -9.46 -11.69 5.19
N ALA A 113 -9.17 -10.85 4.18
CA ALA A 113 -10.18 -10.30 3.29
C ALA A 113 -10.87 -11.37 2.44
N THR A 114 -10.10 -12.27 1.80
CA THR A 114 -10.66 -13.37 1.01
C THR A 114 -11.47 -14.35 1.85
N ARG A 115 -10.97 -14.71 3.04
CA ARG A 115 -11.73 -15.52 4.01
C ARG A 115 -13.06 -14.85 4.39
N ALA A 116 -13.01 -13.55 4.70
CA ALA A 116 -14.21 -12.80 5.11
C ALA A 116 -15.29 -12.83 4.03
N LEU A 117 -14.94 -12.67 2.76
CA LEU A 117 -15.88 -12.77 1.64
C LEU A 117 -16.54 -14.15 1.54
N LEU A 118 -15.80 -15.21 1.85
CA LEU A 118 -16.32 -16.57 1.78
C LEU A 118 -17.17 -16.98 2.98
N THR A 119 -17.05 -16.26 4.12
CA THR A 119 -17.69 -16.65 5.38
C THR A 119 -18.73 -15.66 5.90
N ARG A 120 -18.70 -14.39 5.45
CA ARG A 120 -19.54 -13.30 5.99
C ARG A 120 -20.16 -12.48 4.89
N ARG A 121 -21.43 -12.12 5.08
CA ARG A 121 -22.17 -11.21 4.17
C ARG A 121 -21.97 -9.72 4.54
N ASP A 122 -21.65 -9.42 5.78
CA ASP A 122 -21.44 -8.05 6.29
C ASP A 122 -19.99 -7.56 6.08
N THR A 123 -19.41 -7.90 4.92
CA THR A 123 -18.02 -7.61 4.59
C THR A 123 -17.92 -6.32 3.77
N LEU A 124 -17.04 -5.41 4.23
CA LEU A 124 -16.62 -4.22 3.51
C LEU A 124 -15.10 -4.30 3.31
N ILE A 125 -14.64 -4.26 2.06
CA ILE A 125 -13.20 -4.27 1.74
C ILE A 125 -12.81 -2.91 1.20
N VAL A 126 -11.77 -2.31 1.80
CA VAL A 126 -11.09 -1.15 1.23
C VAL A 126 -9.83 -1.62 0.53
N ALA A 127 -9.77 -1.42 -0.78
CA ALA A 127 -8.69 -1.92 -1.62
C ALA A 127 -7.97 -0.81 -2.39
N SER A 128 -6.71 -1.05 -2.72
CA SER A 128 -6.06 -0.31 -3.81
C SER A 128 -6.37 -0.96 -5.17
N VAL A 129 -5.91 -0.35 -6.26
CA VAL A 129 -6.07 -0.93 -7.61
C VAL A 129 -5.47 -2.35 -7.75
N SER A 130 -4.69 -2.81 -6.76
CA SER A 130 -4.22 -4.20 -6.72
C SER A 130 -5.34 -5.25 -6.68
N CYS A 131 -6.58 -4.87 -6.40
CA CYS A 131 -7.75 -5.77 -6.42
C CYS A 131 -8.09 -6.33 -7.82
N ILE A 132 -7.62 -5.69 -8.90
CA ILE A 132 -7.80 -6.17 -10.27
C ILE A 132 -6.69 -7.10 -10.76
N TYR A 133 -5.68 -7.39 -9.93
CA TYR A 133 -4.61 -8.33 -10.26
C TYR A 133 -4.97 -9.76 -9.91
N GLY A 134 -4.31 -10.68 -10.62
CA GLY A 134 -4.53 -12.12 -10.47
C GLY A 134 -4.41 -12.60 -9.03
N LEU A 135 -5.41 -13.36 -8.62
CA LEU A 135 -5.54 -14.11 -7.37
C LEU A 135 -5.90 -15.55 -7.74
N GLY A 136 -5.83 -16.50 -6.82
CA GLY A 136 -6.29 -17.87 -7.08
C GLY A 136 -7.80 -17.95 -7.34
N SER A 137 -8.25 -19.05 -7.92
CA SER A 137 -9.68 -19.34 -8.12
C SER A 137 -10.42 -19.40 -6.78
N PRO A 138 -11.54 -18.67 -6.60
CA PRO A 138 -12.34 -18.74 -5.38
C PRO A 138 -12.95 -20.15 -5.17
N GLU A 139 -13.25 -20.87 -6.23
CA GLU A 139 -13.79 -22.22 -6.15
C GLU A 139 -12.73 -23.21 -5.66
N GLU A 140 -11.52 -23.20 -6.24
CA GLU A 140 -10.39 -24.02 -5.80
C GLU A 140 -10.00 -23.67 -4.35
N TYR A 141 -9.89 -22.38 -4.03
CA TYR A 141 -9.59 -21.91 -2.67
C TYR A 141 -10.60 -22.42 -1.64
N ARG A 142 -11.90 -22.42 -1.98
CA ARG A 142 -12.98 -22.95 -1.12
C ARG A 142 -12.95 -24.47 -1.02
N SER A 143 -12.64 -25.19 -2.11
CA SER A 143 -12.68 -26.66 -2.18
C SER A 143 -11.67 -27.34 -1.26
N VAL A 144 -10.58 -26.64 -0.93
CA VAL A 144 -9.49 -27.18 -0.11
C VAL A 144 -9.58 -26.77 1.37
N VAL A 145 -10.57 -25.96 1.77
CA VAL A 145 -10.80 -25.58 3.17
C VAL A 145 -10.90 -26.84 4.05
N LEU A 146 -10.21 -26.81 5.19
CA LEU A 146 -10.22 -27.88 6.18
C LEU A 146 -11.15 -27.52 7.32
N SER A 147 -12.31 -28.15 7.37
CA SER A 147 -13.26 -28.02 8.50
C SER A 147 -12.96 -29.06 9.56
N LEU A 148 -12.82 -28.63 10.80
CA LEU A 148 -12.57 -29.46 11.98
C LEU A 148 -13.68 -29.22 13.00
N ARG A 149 -14.27 -30.31 13.52
CA ARG A 149 -15.32 -30.24 14.53
C ARG A 149 -15.00 -31.15 15.71
N LYS A 150 -15.31 -30.69 16.91
CA LYS A 150 -15.19 -31.48 18.13
C LYS A 150 -16.07 -32.74 18.02
N GLY A 151 -15.50 -33.91 18.38
CA GLY A 151 -16.17 -35.21 18.32
C GLY A 151 -16.14 -35.89 16.94
N GLU A 152 -15.54 -35.28 15.90
CA GLU A 152 -15.32 -35.94 14.61
C GLU A 152 -14.03 -36.78 14.63
N GLU A 153 -13.98 -37.83 13.81
CA GLU A 153 -12.84 -38.74 13.66
C GLU A 153 -12.19 -38.59 12.28
N PRO A 154 -11.58 -37.44 11.94
CA PRO A 154 -10.95 -37.26 10.63
C PRO A 154 -9.63 -38.04 10.48
N GLY A 155 -9.03 -38.46 11.61
CA GLY A 155 -7.71 -39.07 11.66
C GLY A 155 -6.58 -38.05 11.56
N LEU A 156 -5.69 -38.00 12.56
CA LEU A 156 -4.60 -37.01 12.65
C LEU A 156 -3.71 -36.97 11.40
N ARG A 157 -3.34 -38.16 10.85
CA ARG A 157 -2.48 -38.22 9.66
C ARG A 157 -3.14 -37.60 8.43
N ARG A 158 -4.44 -37.77 8.27
CA ARG A 158 -5.20 -37.17 7.17
C ARG A 158 -5.29 -35.68 7.28
N VAL A 159 -5.50 -35.16 8.50
CA VAL A 159 -5.52 -33.71 8.76
C VAL A 159 -4.16 -33.10 8.44
N VAL A 160 -3.06 -33.73 8.90
CA VAL A 160 -1.69 -33.24 8.60
C VAL A 160 -1.42 -33.25 7.09
N ARG A 161 -1.81 -34.29 6.35
CA ARG A 161 -1.66 -34.34 4.89
C ARG A 161 -2.43 -33.21 4.24
N ARG A 162 -3.68 -32.99 4.67
CA ARG A 162 -4.52 -31.91 4.12
C ARG A 162 -3.91 -30.52 4.35
N LEU A 163 -3.27 -30.26 5.51
CA LEU A 163 -2.57 -29.02 5.77
C LEU A 163 -1.40 -28.82 4.80
N ILE A 164 -0.64 -29.86 4.48
CA ILE A 164 0.45 -29.79 3.49
C ILE A 164 -0.11 -29.47 2.10
N ASP A 165 -1.19 -30.10 1.69
CA ASP A 165 -1.89 -29.85 0.41
C ASP A 165 -2.41 -28.40 0.33
N MET A 166 -2.69 -27.78 1.49
CA MET A 166 -3.10 -26.37 1.64
C MET A 166 -1.92 -25.40 1.78
N TYR A 167 -0.69 -25.84 1.51
CA TYR A 167 0.54 -25.06 1.60
C TYR A 167 0.89 -24.59 3.01
N TYR A 168 0.52 -25.36 4.05
CA TYR A 168 1.08 -25.17 5.39
C TYR A 168 2.36 -25.99 5.55
N GLU A 169 3.38 -25.34 6.13
CA GLU A 169 4.68 -25.99 6.37
C GLU A 169 4.76 -26.54 7.79
N ARG A 170 5.28 -27.77 7.96
CA ARG A 170 5.57 -28.29 9.27
C ARG A 170 6.84 -27.66 9.85
N ASN A 171 6.72 -27.02 10.98
CA ASN A 171 7.86 -26.52 11.73
C ASN A 171 7.63 -26.68 13.23
N ASP A 172 8.35 -27.63 13.86
CA ASP A 172 8.18 -27.94 15.27
C ASP A 172 8.92 -26.94 16.19
N MET A 173 9.76 -26.06 15.63
CA MET A 173 10.58 -25.08 16.37
C MET A 173 9.94 -23.71 16.45
N GLU A 174 9.39 -23.22 15.34
CA GLU A 174 8.89 -21.85 15.21
C GLU A 174 7.45 -21.84 14.68
N MET A 175 6.55 -21.23 15.45
CA MET A 175 5.14 -21.08 15.10
C MET A 175 4.90 -19.69 14.50
N VAL A 176 5.06 -19.59 13.18
CA VAL A 176 4.71 -18.41 12.39
C VAL A 176 3.60 -18.74 11.41
N ARG A 177 3.03 -17.72 10.81
CA ARG A 177 1.91 -17.84 9.84
C ARG A 177 2.18 -18.89 8.75
N GLY A 178 1.13 -19.65 8.40
CA GLY A 178 1.21 -20.70 7.39
C GLY A 178 1.99 -21.94 7.85
N ARG A 179 2.25 -22.07 9.15
CA ARG A 179 2.93 -23.24 9.70
C ARG A 179 2.07 -24.02 10.70
N PHE A 180 2.43 -25.26 10.86
CA PHE A 180 1.86 -26.13 11.90
C PHE A 180 2.94 -26.95 12.58
N ARG A 181 2.69 -27.35 13.82
CA ARG A 181 3.54 -28.29 14.55
C ARG A 181 2.71 -29.41 15.14
N LEU A 182 3.36 -30.56 15.31
CA LEU A 182 2.74 -31.76 15.85
C LEU A 182 3.57 -32.31 17.03
N ARG A 183 2.96 -32.37 18.22
CA ARG A 183 3.59 -32.90 19.43
C ARG A 183 2.66 -33.95 20.06
N GLY A 184 2.99 -35.22 19.86
CA GLY A 184 2.10 -36.33 20.27
C GLY A 184 0.76 -36.25 19.53
N ASP A 185 -0.32 -36.21 20.29
CA ASP A 185 -1.69 -36.11 19.78
C ASP A 185 -2.20 -34.64 19.70
N THR A 186 -1.30 -33.68 19.83
CA THR A 186 -1.62 -32.25 19.78
C THR A 186 -1.09 -31.63 18.50
N LEU A 187 -1.99 -31.13 17.68
CA LEU A 187 -1.71 -30.39 16.46
C LEU A 187 -1.93 -28.88 16.74
N GLU A 188 -0.94 -28.05 16.46
CA GLU A 188 -1.05 -26.60 16.54
C GLU A 188 -0.85 -26.01 15.15
N ILE A 189 -1.76 -25.12 14.76
CA ILE A 189 -1.80 -24.49 13.43
C ILE A 189 -1.75 -22.98 13.62
N MET A 190 -0.89 -22.30 12.88
CA MET A 190 -0.88 -20.85 12.78
C MET A 190 -1.52 -20.43 11.47
N PRO A 191 -2.80 -20.00 11.45
CA PRO A 191 -3.49 -19.65 10.22
C PRO A 191 -2.80 -18.50 9.47
N ALA A 192 -2.91 -18.51 8.13
CA ALA A 192 -2.31 -17.47 7.29
C ALA A 192 -2.99 -16.09 7.44
N TYR A 193 -4.21 -16.05 7.94
CA TYR A 193 -5.12 -14.91 7.98
C TYR A 193 -5.37 -14.35 9.38
N GLU A 194 -4.82 -14.95 10.44
CA GLU A 194 -5.04 -14.53 11.83
C GLU A 194 -3.73 -14.41 12.63
N GLU A 195 -3.81 -13.76 13.77
CA GLU A 195 -2.69 -13.61 14.72
C GLU A 195 -2.73 -14.67 15.83
N LEU A 196 -3.84 -15.39 15.94
CA LEU A 196 -4.05 -16.41 16.94
C LEU A 196 -3.75 -17.80 16.38
N ALA A 197 -3.18 -18.66 17.20
CA ALA A 197 -2.95 -20.05 16.86
C ALA A 197 -4.14 -20.94 17.27
N VAL A 198 -4.34 -22.00 16.52
CA VAL A 198 -5.36 -23.01 16.79
C VAL A 198 -4.68 -24.29 17.26
N ARG A 199 -5.07 -24.79 18.42
CA ARG A 199 -4.62 -26.07 18.97
C ARG A 199 -5.75 -27.07 18.90
N VAL A 200 -5.52 -28.18 18.20
CA VAL A 200 -6.44 -29.32 18.10
C VAL A 200 -5.85 -30.49 18.85
N GLN A 201 -6.55 -30.96 19.87
CA GLN A 201 -6.17 -32.11 20.67
C GLN A 201 -6.94 -33.34 20.20
N PHE A 202 -6.22 -34.41 19.91
CA PHE A 202 -6.78 -35.67 19.46
C PHE A 202 -6.73 -36.71 20.58
N PHE A 203 -7.75 -37.56 20.64
CA PHE A 203 -7.72 -38.80 21.38
C PHE A 203 -7.87 -39.95 20.39
N GLY A 204 -6.76 -40.55 19.98
CA GLY A 204 -6.71 -41.45 18.84
C GLY A 204 -7.01 -40.70 17.55
N ASP A 205 -8.09 -41.04 16.86
CA ASP A 205 -8.53 -40.38 15.60
C ASP A 205 -9.60 -39.31 15.84
N GLU A 206 -10.16 -39.21 17.07
CA GLU A 206 -11.22 -38.27 17.44
C GLU A 206 -10.64 -36.92 17.88
N ILE A 207 -11.30 -35.82 17.48
CA ILE A 207 -11.01 -34.46 17.96
C ILE A 207 -11.68 -34.25 19.31
N GLU A 208 -10.88 -34.25 20.39
CA GLU A 208 -11.36 -34.03 21.76
C GLU A 208 -11.63 -32.56 22.04
N ARG A 209 -10.70 -31.66 21.62
CA ARG A 209 -10.80 -30.22 21.88
C ARG A 209 -10.20 -29.41 20.73
N ILE A 210 -10.81 -28.24 20.48
CA ILE A 210 -10.29 -27.19 19.60
C ILE A 210 -10.15 -25.93 20.45
N ILE A 211 -8.97 -25.34 20.47
CA ILE A 211 -8.63 -24.23 21.36
C ILE A 211 -7.97 -23.13 20.53
N GLU A 212 -8.41 -21.91 20.72
CA GLU A 212 -7.76 -20.71 20.20
C GLU A 212 -6.85 -20.12 21.27
N LEU A 213 -5.59 -19.80 20.90
CA LEU A 213 -4.58 -19.36 21.85
C LEU A 213 -3.67 -18.29 21.26
N ASP A 214 -3.12 -17.46 22.14
CA ASP A 214 -2.05 -16.53 21.79
C ASP A 214 -0.74 -17.31 21.57
N PRO A 215 -0.11 -17.22 20.39
CA PRO A 215 1.09 -17.99 20.05
C PRO A 215 2.33 -17.61 20.86
N LEU A 216 2.38 -16.38 21.42
CA LEU A 216 3.52 -15.88 22.20
C LEU A 216 3.43 -16.28 23.66
N THR A 217 2.26 -16.11 24.28
CA THR A 217 2.06 -16.37 25.71
C THR A 217 1.58 -17.79 25.98
N GLY A 218 0.96 -18.45 24.98
CA GLY A 218 0.28 -19.73 25.14
C GLY A 218 -1.06 -19.62 25.90
N GLU A 219 -1.55 -18.41 26.16
CA GLU A 219 -2.82 -18.17 26.84
C GLU A 219 -3.98 -18.69 26.02
N VAL A 220 -4.86 -19.45 26.64
CA VAL A 220 -6.09 -19.95 26.03
C VAL A 220 -7.14 -18.85 26.04
N LEU A 221 -7.58 -18.42 24.85
CA LEU A 221 -8.55 -17.35 24.70
C LEU A 221 -9.98 -17.87 24.53
N ALA A 222 -10.14 -18.97 23.79
CA ALA A 222 -11.44 -19.59 23.56
C ALA A 222 -11.33 -21.10 23.35
N GLU A 223 -12.39 -21.85 23.71
CA GLU A 223 -12.62 -23.22 23.25
C GLU A 223 -13.72 -23.20 22.20
N LEU A 224 -13.47 -23.84 21.06
CA LEU A 224 -14.33 -23.84 19.89
C LEU A 224 -14.93 -25.22 19.66
N ASP A 225 -16.18 -25.27 19.19
CA ASP A 225 -16.80 -26.52 18.75
C ASP A 225 -16.46 -26.86 17.27
N HIS A 226 -16.07 -25.83 16.51
CA HIS A 226 -15.80 -25.95 15.09
C HIS A 226 -14.83 -24.84 14.63
N ILE A 227 -13.96 -25.19 13.66
CA ILE A 227 -13.10 -24.22 12.98
C ILE A 227 -12.89 -24.61 11.52
N ASP A 228 -12.85 -23.60 10.64
CA ASP A 228 -12.46 -23.74 9.25
C ASP A 228 -11.07 -23.15 9.04
N ILE A 229 -10.13 -23.98 8.59
CA ILE A 229 -8.78 -23.56 8.24
C ILE A 229 -8.71 -23.34 6.74
N PHE A 230 -8.33 -22.12 6.34
CA PHE A 230 -8.19 -21.70 4.94
C PHE A 230 -6.75 -21.89 4.45
N PRO A 231 -6.51 -22.00 3.14
CA PRO A 231 -5.18 -22.23 2.57
C PRO A 231 -4.14 -21.18 2.97
N GLY A 232 -2.87 -21.62 3.05
CA GLY A 232 -1.73 -20.75 3.34
C GLY A 232 -1.31 -19.87 2.17
N LYS A 233 -1.80 -20.15 0.94
CA LYS A 233 -1.56 -19.35 -0.27
C LYS A 233 -2.87 -19.17 -1.04
N HIS A 234 -3.00 -18.06 -1.78
CA HIS A 234 -4.17 -17.82 -2.63
C HIS A 234 -4.20 -18.71 -3.89
N PHE A 235 -3.01 -18.99 -4.49
CA PHE A 235 -2.89 -19.93 -5.58
C PHE A 235 -2.76 -21.35 -5.03
N VAL A 236 -3.83 -22.12 -5.15
CA VAL A 236 -3.88 -23.52 -4.77
C VAL A 236 -4.23 -24.32 -6.01
N THR A 237 -3.35 -25.23 -6.41
CA THR A 237 -3.61 -26.17 -7.52
C THR A 237 -3.71 -27.55 -6.93
N PRO A 238 -4.84 -28.26 -7.07
CA PRO A 238 -4.99 -29.65 -6.66
C PRO A 238 -3.91 -30.54 -7.30
N GLU A 239 -3.46 -31.58 -6.57
CA GLU A 239 -2.33 -32.44 -7.00
C GLU A 239 -2.61 -33.14 -8.33
N ASP A 240 -3.85 -33.60 -8.55
CA ASP A 240 -4.32 -34.25 -9.76
C ASP A 240 -4.34 -33.32 -11.00
N GLU A 241 -4.65 -32.04 -10.81
CA GLU A 241 -4.64 -31.04 -11.89
C GLU A 241 -3.23 -30.52 -12.20
N ARG A 242 -2.32 -30.54 -11.21
CA ARG A 242 -0.93 -30.06 -11.37
C ARG A 242 -0.17 -30.84 -12.41
N ASP A 243 -0.29 -32.19 -12.43
CA ASP A 243 0.42 -33.02 -13.39
C ASP A 243 -0.03 -32.76 -14.84
N GLU A 244 -1.30 -32.45 -15.04
CA GLU A 244 -1.82 -32.06 -16.35
C GLU A 244 -1.33 -30.66 -16.74
N ALA A 245 -1.33 -29.72 -15.80
CA ALA A 245 -0.83 -28.39 -16.06
C ALA A 245 0.67 -28.39 -16.43
N LEU A 246 1.47 -29.25 -15.81
CA LEU A 246 2.89 -29.39 -16.16
C LEU A 246 3.08 -29.92 -17.59
N LYS A 247 2.24 -30.82 -18.04
CA LYS A 247 2.25 -31.30 -19.45
C LYS A 247 1.87 -30.18 -20.42
N ASP A 248 0.86 -29.38 -20.09
CA ASP A 248 0.46 -28.24 -20.91
C ASP A 248 1.61 -27.24 -21.05
N ILE A 249 2.38 -26.99 -19.97
CA ILE A 249 3.57 -26.11 -20.00
C ILE A 249 4.67 -26.71 -20.89
N GLU A 250 4.91 -28.04 -20.82
CA GLU A 250 5.90 -28.74 -21.67
C GLU A 250 5.51 -28.68 -23.15
N GLU A 251 4.24 -28.87 -23.46
CA GLU A 251 3.73 -28.82 -24.85
C GLU A 251 3.86 -27.39 -25.38
N GLU A 252 3.47 -26.35 -24.60
CA GLU A 252 3.63 -24.95 -24.97
C GLU A 252 5.11 -24.59 -25.19
N LEU A 253 6.01 -25.06 -24.33
CA LEU A 253 7.45 -24.90 -24.50
C LEU A 253 7.93 -25.49 -25.82
N GLY A 254 7.55 -26.73 -26.13
CA GLY A 254 7.94 -27.40 -27.38
C GLY A 254 7.54 -26.56 -28.59
N VAL A 255 6.28 -26.15 -28.68
CA VAL A 255 5.74 -25.34 -29.78
C VAL A 255 6.51 -24.02 -29.89
N ARG A 256 6.76 -23.34 -28.77
CA ARG A 256 7.45 -22.04 -28.79
C ARG A 256 8.92 -22.16 -29.15
N LEU A 257 9.62 -23.23 -28.77
CA LEU A 257 10.99 -23.48 -29.16
C LEU A 257 11.11 -23.71 -30.68
N ASP A 258 10.22 -24.47 -31.28
CA ASP A 258 10.19 -24.71 -32.74
C ASP A 258 9.93 -23.41 -33.50
N GLU A 259 9.04 -22.56 -33.01
CA GLU A 259 8.79 -21.24 -33.57
C GLU A 259 10.02 -20.34 -33.49
N LEU A 260 10.66 -20.20 -32.33
CA LEU A 260 11.87 -19.37 -32.15
C LEU A 260 13.02 -19.87 -33.02
N ARG A 261 13.24 -21.19 -33.10
CA ARG A 261 14.28 -21.79 -33.95
C ARG A 261 13.98 -21.54 -35.45
N SER A 262 12.71 -21.61 -35.87
CA SER A 262 12.33 -21.33 -37.27
C SER A 262 12.58 -19.86 -37.65
N LEU A 263 12.46 -18.95 -36.70
CA LEU A 263 12.76 -17.52 -36.85
C LEU A 263 14.26 -17.18 -36.70
N GLY A 264 15.13 -18.19 -36.47
CA GLY A 264 16.56 -17.99 -36.26
C GLY A 264 16.95 -17.41 -34.91
N LYS A 265 16.01 -17.31 -33.96
CA LYS A 265 16.20 -16.80 -32.60
C LYS A 265 16.74 -17.90 -31.66
N LEU A 266 17.98 -18.32 -31.92
CA LEU A 266 18.57 -19.48 -31.20
C LEU A 266 18.92 -19.17 -29.76
N LEU A 267 19.33 -17.94 -29.44
CA LEU A 267 19.65 -17.50 -28.08
C LEU A 267 18.39 -17.44 -27.23
N GLU A 268 17.33 -16.87 -27.77
CA GLU A 268 16.03 -16.77 -27.12
C GLU A 268 15.44 -18.17 -26.85
N ALA A 269 15.57 -19.09 -27.83
CA ALA A 269 15.15 -20.46 -27.66
C ALA A 269 15.90 -21.18 -26.53
N GLN A 270 17.24 -21.06 -26.49
CA GLN A 270 18.06 -21.67 -25.45
C GLN A 270 17.72 -21.10 -24.05
N ARG A 271 17.56 -19.79 -23.94
CA ARG A 271 17.20 -19.11 -22.70
C ARG A 271 15.86 -19.60 -22.16
N LEU A 272 14.85 -19.65 -23.03
CA LEU A 272 13.51 -20.10 -22.68
C LEU A 272 13.51 -21.56 -22.24
N GLU A 273 14.23 -22.43 -22.99
CA GLU A 273 14.34 -23.86 -22.69
C GLU A 273 14.98 -24.10 -21.31
N GLN A 274 16.09 -23.46 -21.03
CA GLN A 274 16.77 -23.61 -19.73
C GLN A 274 15.90 -23.13 -18.57
N ARG A 275 15.31 -21.96 -18.69
CA ARG A 275 14.49 -21.38 -17.63
C ARG A 275 13.24 -22.21 -17.37
N THR A 276 12.51 -22.56 -18.40
CA THR A 276 11.23 -23.29 -18.24
C THR A 276 11.46 -24.70 -17.71
N ASN A 277 12.51 -25.42 -18.17
CA ASN A 277 12.83 -26.74 -17.64
C ASN A 277 13.22 -26.69 -16.15
N PHE A 278 13.98 -25.67 -15.73
CA PHE A 278 14.30 -25.47 -14.32
C PHE A 278 13.04 -25.18 -13.48
N ASP A 279 12.16 -24.32 -13.97
CA ASP A 279 10.90 -24.00 -13.29
C ASP A 279 9.98 -25.24 -13.21
N LEU A 280 9.91 -26.08 -14.25
CA LEU A 280 9.17 -27.36 -14.27
C LEU A 280 9.71 -28.36 -13.25
N GLU A 281 11.05 -28.49 -13.13
CA GLU A 281 11.66 -29.36 -12.12
C GLU A 281 11.27 -28.91 -10.71
N MET A 282 11.36 -27.60 -10.41
CA MET A 282 10.96 -27.07 -9.13
C MET A 282 9.46 -27.28 -8.83
N LEU A 283 8.59 -27.06 -9.83
CA LEU A 283 7.14 -27.29 -9.68
C LEU A 283 6.81 -28.76 -9.40
N ARG A 284 7.56 -29.72 -9.97
CA ARG A 284 7.39 -31.15 -9.66
C ARG A 284 7.83 -31.50 -8.24
N GLU A 285 8.98 -31.00 -7.83
CA GLU A 285 9.58 -31.38 -6.55
C GLU A 285 8.95 -30.64 -5.35
N THR A 286 8.65 -29.36 -5.51
CA THR A 286 8.21 -28.49 -4.39
C THR A 286 6.80 -27.93 -4.55
N GLY A 287 6.18 -28.11 -5.72
CA GLY A 287 4.88 -27.51 -6.05
C GLY A 287 4.94 -26.00 -6.31
N SER A 288 6.13 -25.39 -6.33
CA SER A 288 6.27 -23.93 -6.55
C SER A 288 7.62 -23.62 -7.20
N CYS A 289 7.73 -22.45 -7.87
CA CYS A 289 8.99 -21.93 -8.39
C CYS A 289 9.03 -20.40 -8.30
N PRO A 290 10.20 -19.76 -8.38
CA PRO A 290 10.30 -18.30 -8.49
C PRO A 290 9.58 -17.78 -9.73
N GLY A 291 8.57 -16.91 -9.54
CA GLY A 291 7.75 -16.41 -10.64
C GLY A 291 6.64 -17.38 -11.08
N VAL A 292 6.19 -18.27 -10.19
CA VAL A 292 5.09 -19.24 -10.45
C VAL A 292 3.84 -18.57 -11.02
N GLU A 293 3.60 -17.31 -10.72
CA GLU A 293 2.51 -16.52 -11.27
C GLU A 293 2.52 -16.44 -12.81
N ASN A 294 3.69 -16.58 -13.46
CA ASN A 294 3.77 -16.60 -14.92
C ASN A 294 3.18 -17.87 -15.54
N TYR A 295 2.97 -18.90 -14.73
CA TYR A 295 2.31 -20.15 -15.10
C TYR A 295 0.87 -20.24 -14.59
N SER A 296 0.29 -19.13 -14.09
CA SER A 296 -1.06 -19.10 -13.50
C SER A 296 -2.17 -19.54 -14.46
N ARG A 297 -1.99 -19.35 -15.80
CA ARG A 297 -2.96 -19.84 -16.79
C ARG A 297 -3.01 -21.36 -16.87
N PRO A 298 -1.90 -22.05 -17.19
CA PRO A 298 -1.92 -23.52 -17.23
C PRO A 298 -2.20 -24.15 -15.86
N LEU A 299 -1.66 -23.60 -14.76
CA LEU A 299 -1.91 -24.08 -13.40
C LEU A 299 -3.38 -23.95 -12.97
N GLY A 300 -4.08 -22.92 -13.40
CA GLY A 300 -5.52 -22.75 -13.18
C GLY A 300 -6.39 -23.29 -14.32
N ARG A 301 -5.85 -24.09 -15.24
CA ARG A 301 -6.54 -24.73 -16.37
C ARG A 301 -7.39 -23.76 -17.19
N ARG A 302 -7.00 -22.49 -17.27
CA ARG A 302 -7.74 -21.43 -17.96
C ARG A 302 -7.48 -21.44 -19.46
N PRO A 303 -8.49 -21.14 -20.32
CA PRO A 303 -8.29 -21.00 -21.75
C PRO A 303 -7.30 -19.86 -22.07
N PRO A 304 -6.56 -19.95 -23.19
CA PRO A 304 -5.70 -18.85 -23.64
C PRO A 304 -6.46 -17.53 -23.80
N GLY A 305 -5.88 -16.42 -23.32
CA GLY A 305 -6.47 -15.07 -23.39
C GLY A 305 -7.56 -14.80 -22.35
N SER A 306 -7.95 -15.79 -21.52
CA SER A 306 -8.96 -15.59 -20.49
C SER A 306 -8.49 -14.61 -19.40
N ALA A 307 -9.44 -13.88 -18.82
CA ALA A 307 -9.18 -13.02 -17.67
C ALA A 307 -8.73 -13.84 -16.45
N PRO A 308 -7.79 -13.34 -15.63
CA PRO A 308 -7.43 -13.98 -14.37
C PRO A 308 -8.55 -13.87 -13.34
N TRP A 309 -8.56 -14.79 -12.38
CA TRP A 309 -9.35 -14.66 -11.17
C TRP A 309 -8.75 -13.53 -10.31
N THR A 310 -9.59 -12.67 -9.76
CA THR A 310 -9.19 -11.48 -8.99
C THR A 310 -9.98 -11.39 -7.68
N LEU A 311 -9.76 -10.37 -6.88
CA LEU A 311 -10.56 -10.15 -5.66
C LEU A 311 -12.05 -10.00 -5.98
N LEU A 312 -12.39 -9.43 -7.16
CA LEU A 312 -13.77 -9.22 -7.56
C LEU A 312 -14.54 -10.54 -7.69
N ASP A 313 -13.86 -11.60 -8.11
CA ASP A 313 -14.47 -12.92 -8.30
C ASP A 313 -14.77 -13.65 -6.97
N TYR A 314 -14.26 -13.15 -5.82
CA TYR A 314 -14.60 -13.64 -4.48
C TYR A 314 -15.88 -13.00 -3.91
N PHE A 315 -16.31 -11.87 -4.48
CA PHE A 315 -17.56 -11.23 -4.08
C PHE A 315 -18.77 -11.97 -4.61
N PRO A 316 -19.92 -11.91 -3.91
CA PRO A 316 -21.19 -12.37 -4.49
C PRO A 316 -21.68 -11.38 -5.57
N ASP A 317 -22.53 -11.85 -6.48
CA ASP A 317 -22.99 -11.08 -7.65
C ASP A 317 -23.66 -9.74 -7.32
N ASP A 318 -24.21 -9.59 -6.11
CA ASP A 318 -24.93 -8.41 -5.68
C ASP A 318 -24.07 -7.36 -4.94
N PHE A 319 -22.75 -7.47 -5.01
CA PHE A 319 -21.87 -6.54 -4.31
C PHE A 319 -21.92 -5.12 -4.89
N LEU A 320 -21.61 -4.14 -4.03
CA LEU A 320 -21.57 -2.72 -4.38
C LEU A 320 -20.10 -2.26 -4.50
N VAL A 321 -19.80 -1.45 -5.51
CA VAL A 321 -18.49 -0.83 -5.67
C VAL A 321 -18.57 0.67 -5.48
N PHE A 322 -17.72 1.20 -4.59
CA PHE A 322 -17.37 2.62 -4.55
C PHE A 322 -15.98 2.82 -5.15
N ILE A 323 -15.85 3.80 -6.03
CA ILE A 323 -14.54 4.22 -6.57
C ILE A 323 -14.25 5.60 -5.99
N ASP A 324 -13.39 5.63 -4.96
CA ASP A 324 -13.00 6.89 -4.32
C ASP A 324 -11.95 7.61 -5.18
N GLU A 325 -12.04 8.96 -5.18
CA GLU A 325 -11.27 9.85 -6.07
C GLU A 325 -11.26 9.31 -7.51
N SER A 326 -12.45 9.00 -8.04
CA SER A 326 -12.68 8.27 -9.30
C SER A 326 -11.94 8.88 -10.49
N HIS A 327 -11.81 10.20 -10.54
CA HIS A 327 -11.06 10.93 -11.57
C HIS A 327 -9.56 10.57 -11.66
N ILE A 328 -9.00 9.92 -10.61
CA ILE A 328 -7.63 9.37 -10.58
C ILE A 328 -7.68 7.84 -10.69
N THR A 329 -8.58 7.21 -9.95
CA THR A 329 -8.65 5.75 -9.80
C THR A 329 -9.03 5.07 -11.12
N LEU A 330 -9.99 5.61 -11.88
CA LEU A 330 -10.40 5.05 -13.18
C LEU A 330 -9.28 5.09 -14.23
N PRO A 331 -8.60 6.23 -14.46
CA PRO A 331 -7.43 6.26 -15.34
C PRO A 331 -6.33 5.28 -14.92
N GLN A 332 -6.14 5.06 -13.63
CA GLN A 332 -5.15 4.10 -13.13
C GLN A 332 -5.57 2.65 -13.45
N ILE A 333 -6.82 2.26 -13.23
CA ILE A 333 -7.35 0.94 -13.62
C ILE A 333 -7.11 0.69 -15.12
N ARG A 334 -7.42 1.67 -15.98
CA ARG A 334 -7.21 1.58 -17.43
C ARG A 334 -5.73 1.45 -17.83
N ALA A 335 -4.84 2.12 -17.14
CA ALA A 335 -3.41 2.13 -17.46
C ALA A 335 -2.69 0.83 -17.09
N MET A 336 -3.14 0.13 -16.04
CA MET A 336 -2.46 -1.06 -15.50
C MET A 336 -2.31 -2.18 -16.53
N TYR A 337 -3.39 -2.51 -17.26
CA TYR A 337 -3.37 -3.55 -18.29
C TYR A 337 -2.35 -3.25 -19.39
N LYS A 338 -2.40 -2.02 -19.95
CA LYS A 338 -1.54 -1.64 -21.10
C LYS A 338 -0.06 -1.66 -20.72
N GLY A 339 0.29 -1.21 -19.53
CA GLY A 339 1.66 -1.22 -19.02
C GLY A 339 2.21 -2.64 -18.85
N ASP A 340 1.43 -3.52 -18.24
CA ASP A 340 1.82 -4.92 -18.05
C ASP A 340 1.93 -5.68 -19.38
N PHE A 341 0.99 -5.49 -20.29
CA PHE A 341 0.99 -6.09 -21.62
C PHE A 341 2.26 -5.74 -22.41
N SER A 342 2.62 -4.46 -22.49
CA SER A 342 3.82 -4.01 -23.23
C SER A 342 5.10 -4.62 -22.65
N ARG A 343 5.24 -4.64 -21.34
CA ARG A 343 6.39 -5.23 -20.64
C ARG A 343 6.52 -6.73 -20.91
N LYS A 344 5.44 -7.48 -20.78
CA LYS A 344 5.41 -8.93 -20.98
C LYS A 344 5.58 -9.36 -22.42
N THR A 345 5.05 -8.59 -23.38
CA THR A 345 5.29 -8.82 -24.82
C THR A 345 6.80 -8.86 -25.09
N THR A 346 7.55 -7.90 -24.56
CA THR A 346 9.01 -7.88 -24.71
C THR A 346 9.66 -9.11 -24.08
N LEU A 347 9.26 -9.55 -22.87
CA LEU A 347 9.81 -10.74 -22.23
C LEU A 347 9.53 -12.02 -23.03
N VAL A 348 8.35 -12.15 -23.62
CA VAL A 348 7.97 -13.29 -24.45
C VAL A 348 8.72 -13.29 -25.79
N ASP A 349 8.85 -12.13 -26.45
CA ASP A 349 9.49 -12.01 -27.76
C ASP A 349 11.00 -12.28 -27.69
N PHE A 350 11.63 -12.04 -26.55
CA PHE A 350 13.05 -12.27 -26.29
C PHE A 350 13.36 -13.55 -25.48
N GLY A 351 12.39 -14.46 -25.35
CA GLY A 351 12.57 -15.80 -24.78
C GLY A 351 12.83 -15.83 -23.26
N PHE A 352 12.37 -14.83 -22.52
CA PHE A 352 12.42 -14.84 -21.05
C PHE A 352 11.22 -15.55 -20.42
N ARG A 353 10.06 -15.53 -21.11
CA ARG A 353 8.82 -16.12 -20.63
C ARG A 353 8.05 -16.81 -21.76
N LEU A 354 7.23 -17.81 -21.40
CA LEU A 354 6.30 -18.45 -22.31
C LEU A 354 5.16 -17.49 -22.69
N PRO A 355 4.48 -17.70 -23.84
CA PRO A 355 3.31 -16.94 -24.23
C PRO A 355 2.20 -16.89 -23.17
N SER A 356 1.99 -17.98 -22.43
CA SER A 356 1.01 -18.07 -21.34
C SER A 356 1.22 -17.07 -20.22
N ALA A 357 2.44 -16.56 -20.03
CA ALA A 357 2.74 -15.50 -19.06
C ALA A 357 1.98 -14.19 -19.36
N MET A 358 1.54 -13.97 -20.61
CA MET A 358 0.69 -12.84 -20.97
C MET A 358 -0.66 -12.84 -20.25
N ASP A 359 -1.17 -14.04 -19.87
CA ASP A 359 -2.46 -14.20 -19.21
C ASP A 359 -2.40 -14.05 -17.67
N ASN A 360 -1.19 -13.90 -17.11
CA ASN A 360 -1.00 -13.40 -15.74
C ASN A 360 -0.95 -11.87 -15.75
N ARG A 361 -2.05 -11.20 -15.79
CA ARG A 361 -2.19 -9.77 -16.01
C ARG A 361 -3.28 -9.16 -15.12
N PRO A 362 -3.32 -7.86 -14.91
CA PRO A 362 -4.51 -7.22 -14.37
C PRO A 362 -5.68 -7.35 -15.34
N LEU A 363 -6.89 -7.18 -14.85
CA LEU A 363 -8.07 -7.08 -15.71
C LEU A 363 -7.91 -5.93 -16.70
N SER A 364 -8.43 -6.10 -17.92
CA SER A 364 -8.70 -4.98 -18.79
C SER A 364 -9.82 -4.12 -18.18
N PHE A 365 -10.00 -2.90 -18.68
CA PHE A 365 -11.06 -2.04 -18.13
C PHE A 365 -12.44 -2.62 -18.45
N GLU A 366 -12.62 -3.18 -19.63
CA GLU A 366 -13.85 -3.84 -20.08
C GLU A 366 -14.17 -5.06 -19.19
N GLU A 367 -13.16 -5.90 -18.90
CA GLU A 367 -13.31 -7.04 -18.00
C GLU A 367 -13.63 -6.63 -16.56
N PHE A 368 -13.13 -5.47 -16.12
CA PHE A 368 -13.49 -4.89 -14.83
C PHE A 368 -14.96 -4.45 -14.81
N GLU A 369 -15.42 -3.75 -15.86
CA GLU A 369 -16.82 -3.31 -15.97
C GLU A 369 -17.80 -4.48 -16.03
N GLU A 370 -17.47 -5.55 -16.73
CA GLU A 370 -18.30 -6.77 -16.82
C GLU A 370 -18.50 -7.47 -15.47
N ARG A 371 -17.52 -7.34 -14.54
CA ARG A 371 -17.59 -7.98 -13.22
C ARG A 371 -18.32 -7.16 -12.18
N VAL A 372 -18.53 -5.89 -12.44
CA VAL A 372 -19.13 -4.98 -11.46
C VAL A 372 -20.57 -4.69 -11.85
N ASN A 373 -21.49 -4.99 -10.93
CA ASN A 373 -22.91 -4.77 -11.17
C ASN A 373 -23.30 -3.28 -11.02
N GLN A 374 -22.96 -2.66 -9.88
CA GLN A 374 -23.30 -1.26 -9.58
C GLN A 374 -22.12 -0.51 -9.03
N ILE A 375 -21.85 0.67 -9.58
CA ILE A 375 -20.73 1.53 -9.23
C ILE A 375 -21.23 2.88 -8.74
N VAL A 376 -20.66 3.35 -7.63
CA VAL A 376 -20.79 4.74 -7.17
C VAL A 376 -19.44 5.42 -7.26
N TYR A 377 -19.31 6.35 -8.18
CA TYR A 377 -18.13 7.19 -8.33
C TYR A 377 -18.15 8.30 -7.28
N VAL A 378 -17.07 8.43 -6.51
CA VAL A 378 -16.96 9.42 -5.46
C VAL A 378 -15.81 10.36 -5.78
N SER A 379 -16.10 11.63 -6.00
CA SER A 379 -15.08 12.62 -6.35
C SER A 379 -15.54 14.05 -6.05
N ALA A 380 -14.57 14.94 -5.77
CA ALA A 380 -14.81 16.40 -5.76
C ALA A 380 -14.79 17.00 -7.18
N THR A 381 -14.20 16.27 -8.13
CA THR A 381 -13.96 16.68 -9.51
C THR A 381 -14.12 15.48 -10.45
N PRO A 382 -15.34 14.92 -10.63
CA PRO A 382 -15.58 13.81 -11.55
C PRO A 382 -15.01 14.09 -12.93
N GLY A 383 -14.47 13.06 -13.60
CA GLY A 383 -13.87 13.15 -14.92
C GLY A 383 -14.90 13.01 -16.07
N GLY A 384 -14.40 12.95 -17.29
CA GLY A 384 -15.24 12.81 -18.48
C GLY A 384 -15.97 11.47 -18.54
N TYR A 385 -15.30 10.40 -18.09
CA TYR A 385 -15.91 9.07 -18.10
C TYR A 385 -17.14 8.99 -17.19
N GLU A 386 -17.04 9.51 -15.97
CA GLU A 386 -18.16 9.53 -15.03
C GLU A 386 -19.32 10.36 -15.60
N ALA A 387 -19.01 11.54 -16.17
CA ALA A 387 -20.03 12.42 -16.77
C ALA A 387 -20.74 11.82 -17.98
N GLU A 388 -20.08 10.94 -18.74
CA GLU A 388 -20.64 10.26 -19.91
C GLU A 388 -21.52 9.06 -19.53
N HIS A 389 -21.24 8.39 -18.39
CA HIS A 389 -21.88 7.13 -18.02
C HIS A 389 -22.82 7.25 -16.84
N GLU A 390 -22.76 8.33 -16.05
CA GLU A 390 -23.61 8.47 -14.89
C GLU A 390 -25.11 8.57 -15.25
N GLU A 391 -25.90 7.71 -14.65
CA GLU A 391 -27.35 7.72 -14.75
C GLU A 391 -27.99 8.64 -13.68
N ARG A 392 -27.24 8.87 -12.58
CA ARG A 392 -27.64 9.75 -11.49
C ARG A 392 -26.43 10.44 -10.87
N ARG A 393 -26.58 11.76 -10.65
CA ARG A 393 -25.60 12.55 -9.89
C ARG A 393 -26.22 13.09 -8.62
N ALA A 394 -25.54 12.89 -7.49
CA ALA A 394 -25.86 13.54 -6.23
C ALA A 394 -24.75 14.54 -5.87
N GLU A 395 -25.09 15.81 -5.63
CA GLU A 395 -24.14 16.83 -5.19
C GLU A 395 -24.15 16.95 -3.65
N GLN A 396 -22.95 17.03 -3.09
CA GLN A 396 -22.72 17.23 -1.66
C GLN A 396 -21.71 18.37 -1.47
N ILE A 397 -22.22 19.61 -1.53
CA ILE A 397 -21.43 20.84 -1.50
C ILE A 397 -21.35 21.41 -0.08
N ILE A 398 -22.45 21.31 0.66
CA ILE A 398 -22.56 21.89 2.00
C ILE A 398 -21.70 21.13 3.00
N ARG A 399 -20.76 21.83 3.64
CA ARG A 399 -20.00 21.31 4.79
C ARG A 399 -20.80 21.52 6.07
N PRO A 400 -21.03 20.48 6.87
CA PRO A 400 -21.75 20.62 8.14
C PRO A 400 -21.08 21.60 9.14
N THR A 401 -19.79 21.80 9.01
CA THR A 401 -18.99 22.76 9.82
C THR A 401 -19.21 24.20 9.46
N GLY A 402 -19.92 24.49 8.37
CA GLY A 402 -20.13 25.84 7.84
C GLY A 402 -18.90 26.42 7.11
N LEU A 403 -17.80 25.68 6.99
CA LEU A 403 -16.58 26.15 6.33
C LEU A 403 -16.84 26.45 4.85
N ILE A 404 -16.45 27.64 4.44
CA ILE A 404 -16.58 28.15 3.07
C ILE A 404 -15.31 27.80 2.31
N ASP A 405 -15.40 27.55 1.01
CA ASP A 405 -14.21 27.37 0.16
C ASP A 405 -13.29 28.61 0.25
N PRO A 406 -11.97 28.45 0.14
CA PRO A 406 -11.04 29.55 0.31
C PRO A 406 -11.21 30.64 -0.74
N GLU A 407 -10.85 31.87 -0.39
CA GLU A 407 -10.77 32.97 -1.33
C GLU A 407 -9.57 32.79 -2.28
N ILE A 408 -9.80 32.96 -3.58
CA ILE A 408 -8.75 32.90 -4.59
C ILE A 408 -8.29 34.33 -4.90
N ILE A 409 -7.00 34.61 -4.73
CA ILE A 409 -6.35 35.87 -4.99
C ILE A 409 -5.43 35.69 -6.20
N LEU A 410 -5.60 36.51 -7.23
CA LEU A 410 -4.72 36.54 -8.39
C LEU A 410 -3.64 37.56 -8.19
N CYS A 411 -2.38 37.19 -8.39
CA CYS A 411 -1.22 38.07 -8.33
C CYS A 411 -0.37 37.89 -9.61
N PRO A 412 0.38 38.91 -10.04
CA PRO A 412 1.28 38.80 -11.18
C PRO A 412 2.42 37.80 -10.89
N SER A 413 2.99 37.21 -11.92
CA SER A 413 4.16 36.32 -11.78
C SER A 413 5.44 37.10 -11.50
N GLU A 414 5.51 38.37 -11.94
CA GLU A 414 6.62 39.26 -11.60
C GLU A 414 6.62 39.61 -10.09
N GLY A 415 7.74 39.35 -9.41
CA GLY A 415 7.86 39.55 -7.97
C GLY A 415 7.16 38.47 -7.11
N GLN A 416 6.71 37.37 -7.69
CA GLN A 416 5.95 36.31 -7.00
C GLN A 416 6.66 35.75 -5.75
N ILE A 417 7.99 35.69 -5.74
CA ILE A 417 8.75 35.13 -4.61
C ILE A 417 8.78 36.11 -3.43
N ASP A 418 8.89 37.40 -3.70
CA ASP A 418 8.90 38.43 -2.64
C ASP A 418 7.52 38.56 -1.97
N ASP A 419 6.44 38.59 -2.78
CA ASP A 419 5.07 38.60 -2.27
C ASP A 419 4.75 37.29 -1.50
N LEU A 420 5.21 36.16 -2.01
CA LEU A 420 5.06 34.85 -1.34
C LEU A 420 5.75 34.87 0.05
N LEU A 421 6.97 35.41 0.14
CA LEU A 421 7.73 35.47 1.38
C LEU A 421 7.01 36.38 2.43
N GLU A 422 6.47 37.53 2.01
CA GLU A 422 5.68 38.38 2.87
C GLU A 422 4.44 37.67 3.42
N ARG A 423 3.71 36.96 2.56
CA ARG A 423 2.54 36.16 2.95
C ARG A 423 2.90 35.00 3.86
N ILE A 424 4.00 34.30 3.61
CA ILE A 424 4.52 33.25 4.50
C ILE A 424 4.75 33.84 5.89
N ARG A 425 5.46 34.96 6.01
CA ARG A 425 5.74 35.62 7.31
C ARG A 425 4.47 36.01 8.02
N ALA A 426 3.51 36.59 7.32
CA ALA A 426 2.23 36.98 7.89
C ALA A 426 1.40 35.79 8.38
N THR A 427 1.45 34.66 7.68
CA THR A 427 0.74 33.41 8.02
C THR A 427 1.42 32.71 9.20
N THR A 428 2.72 32.57 9.16
CA THR A 428 3.49 31.89 10.22
C THR A 428 3.47 32.65 11.54
N ALA A 429 3.37 34.01 11.50
CA ALA A 429 3.16 34.82 12.68
C ALA A 429 1.86 34.51 13.44
N LYS A 430 0.86 33.96 12.77
CA LYS A 430 -0.40 33.43 13.35
C LYS A 430 -0.31 31.99 13.80
N ASN A 431 0.85 31.37 13.69
CA ASN A 431 1.07 29.92 13.92
C ASN A 431 0.28 29.00 12.97
N GLU A 432 0.01 29.49 11.75
CA GLU A 432 -0.65 28.76 10.68
C GLU A 432 0.37 28.20 9.67
N ARG A 433 -0.04 27.30 8.79
CA ARG A 433 0.84 26.58 7.85
C ARG A 433 0.58 26.97 6.42
N VAL A 434 1.62 26.84 5.60
CA VAL A 434 1.61 27.23 4.19
C VAL A 434 1.99 26.04 3.29
N LEU A 435 1.25 25.87 2.20
CA LEU A 435 1.62 24.97 1.12
C LEU A 435 1.96 25.77 -0.13
N VAL A 436 3.05 25.43 -0.79
CA VAL A 436 3.49 26.06 -2.04
C VAL A 436 3.63 25.02 -3.13
N THR A 437 2.97 25.24 -4.28
CA THR A 437 3.08 24.33 -5.42
C THR A 437 3.90 24.94 -6.55
N THR A 438 4.89 24.17 -7.04
CA THR A 438 5.77 24.50 -8.16
C THR A 438 5.51 23.60 -9.37
N LEU A 439 6.17 23.88 -10.49
CA LEU A 439 6.04 23.07 -11.72
C LEU A 439 7.09 21.96 -11.84
N THR A 440 8.26 22.15 -11.27
CA THR A 440 9.38 21.22 -11.40
C THR A 440 10.01 20.88 -10.05
N LYS A 441 10.67 19.72 -9.98
CA LYS A 441 11.45 19.27 -8.81
C LYS A 441 12.54 20.28 -8.46
N ARG A 442 13.32 20.68 -9.45
CA ARG A 442 14.40 21.66 -9.29
C ARG A 442 13.88 22.98 -8.69
N MET A 443 12.74 23.49 -9.18
CA MET A 443 12.14 24.71 -8.67
C MET A 443 11.68 24.57 -7.21
N ALA A 444 11.18 23.38 -6.82
CA ALA A 444 10.80 23.12 -5.43
C ALA A 444 12.03 23.10 -4.50
N GLU A 445 13.11 22.48 -4.93
CA GLU A 445 14.38 22.40 -4.20
C GLU A 445 15.00 23.79 -4.05
N GLU A 446 15.20 24.51 -5.16
CA GLU A 446 15.80 25.86 -5.17
C GLU A 446 14.98 26.85 -4.32
N LEU A 447 13.64 26.80 -4.39
CA LEU A 447 12.78 27.65 -3.56
C LEU A 447 12.87 27.28 -2.08
N SER A 448 12.94 26.00 -1.75
CA SER A 448 13.08 25.56 -0.35
C SER A 448 14.41 25.98 0.24
N ASP A 449 15.50 25.89 -0.52
CA ASP A 449 16.81 26.33 -0.07
C ASP A 449 16.84 27.85 0.14
N TYR A 450 16.29 28.62 -0.80
CA TYR A 450 16.18 30.06 -0.67
C TYR A 450 15.35 30.49 0.56
N LEU A 451 14.20 29.87 0.79
CA LEU A 451 13.37 30.15 1.97
C LEU A 451 14.07 29.77 3.27
N ARG A 452 14.86 28.69 3.27
CA ARG A 452 15.65 28.24 4.43
C ARG A 452 16.76 29.24 4.77
N GLU A 453 17.45 29.76 3.75
CA GLU A 453 18.47 30.82 3.93
C GLU A 453 17.86 32.09 4.56
N LEU A 454 16.59 32.39 4.29
CA LEU A 454 15.85 33.50 4.88
C LEU A 454 15.25 33.17 6.27
N GLY A 455 15.58 32.03 6.85
CA GLY A 455 15.18 31.62 8.19
C GLY A 455 13.76 31.02 8.29
N VAL A 456 13.13 30.66 7.18
CA VAL A 456 11.82 29.97 7.17
C VAL A 456 12.03 28.50 7.45
N ARG A 457 11.22 27.92 8.35
CA ARG A 457 11.19 26.45 8.60
C ARG A 457 10.44 25.76 7.47
N VAL A 458 11.16 25.33 6.45
CA VAL A 458 10.60 24.79 5.20
C VAL A 458 11.14 23.40 4.89
N HIS A 459 10.27 22.56 4.34
CA HIS A 459 10.65 21.30 3.72
C HIS A 459 10.08 21.21 2.30
N TYR A 460 10.71 20.39 1.44
CA TYR A 460 10.19 20.13 0.09
C TYR A 460 9.69 18.69 -0.05
N LEU A 461 8.73 18.49 -0.97
CA LEU A 461 8.17 17.18 -1.29
C LEU A 461 8.18 16.95 -2.80
N HIS A 462 8.70 15.78 -3.23
CA HIS A 462 8.66 15.32 -4.61
C HIS A 462 8.35 13.82 -4.71
N SER A 463 8.29 13.30 -5.94
CA SER A 463 7.86 11.93 -6.24
C SER A 463 8.81 10.82 -5.75
N GLU A 464 10.08 11.15 -5.49
CA GLU A 464 11.11 10.20 -5.06
C GLU A 464 11.20 10.03 -3.54
N ILE A 465 10.50 10.87 -2.77
CA ILE A 465 10.41 10.73 -1.31
C ILE A 465 9.55 9.51 -0.99
N LEU A 466 10.07 8.64 -0.13
CA LEU A 466 9.38 7.42 0.30
C LEU A 466 8.04 7.74 0.98
N THR A 467 7.07 6.86 0.85
CA THR A 467 5.71 7.07 1.36
C THR A 467 5.69 7.34 2.88
N LEU A 468 6.53 6.66 3.66
CA LEU A 468 6.63 6.86 5.10
C LEU A 468 7.21 8.23 5.45
N GLU A 469 8.33 8.60 4.84
CA GLU A 469 8.98 9.90 5.02
C GLU A 469 8.03 11.05 4.67
N ARG A 470 7.24 10.89 3.61
CA ARG A 470 6.22 11.86 3.23
C ARG A 470 5.15 12.06 4.30
N VAL A 471 4.69 10.98 4.94
CA VAL A 471 3.73 11.04 6.04
C VAL A 471 4.35 11.76 7.25
N GLU A 472 5.62 11.51 7.53
CA GLU A 472 6.37 12.18 8.60
C GLU A 472 6.51 13.68 8.35
N ILE A 473 6.92 14.12 7.16
CA ILE A 473 7.03 15.53 6.79
C ILE A 473 5.69 16.26 6.98
N LEU A 474 4.58 15.63 6.58
CA LEU A 474 3.26 16.24 6.70
C LEU A 474 2.75 16.24 8.14
N ARG A 475 3.09 15.23 8.95
CA ARG A 475 2.87 15.23 10.40
C ARG A 475 3.66 16.38 11.05
N ASP A 476 4.91 16.55 10.68
CA ASP A 476 5.80 17.56 11.22
C ASP A 476 5.35 18.98 10.80
N LEU A 477 4.77 19.15 9.61
CA LEU A 477 4.06 20.37 9.23
C LEU A 477 2.89 20.67 10.19
N ARG A 478 2.07 19.67 10.50
CA ARG A 478 0.95 19.81 11.45
C ARG A 478 1.41 20.14 12.86
N LEU A 479 2.48 19.49 13.33
CA LEU A 479 3.07 19.73 14.65
C LEU A 479 3.84 21.06 14.73
N GLY A 480 4.10 21.72 13.59
CA GLY A 480 4.81 22.98 13.54
C GLY A 480 6.33 22.86 13.61
N VAL A 481 6.87 21.69 13.32
CA VAL A 481 8.31 21.53 13.04
C VAL A 481 8.67 22.31 11.78
N TYR A 482 7.84 22.23 10.77
CA TYR A 482 7.89 23.05 9.56
C TYR A 482 6.71 24.03 9.52
N ASP A 483 6.91 25.21 8.94
CA ASP A 483 5.86 26.19 8.67
C ASP A 483 5.37 26.11 7.24
N VAL A 484 6.26 25.71 6.32
CA VAL A 484 6.03 25.69 4.89
C VAL A 484 6.43 24.35 4.32
N VAL A 485 5.61 23.82 3.44
CA VAL A 485 5.98 22.70 2.57
C VAL A 485 5.83 23.11 1.11
N VAL A 486 6.94 22.94 0.35
CA VAL A 486 7.02 23.23 -1.08
C VAL A 486 7.01 21.95 -1.87
N GLY A 487 6.28 21.86 -2.99
CA GLY A 487 6.35 20.68 -3.83
C GLY A 487 5.60 20.79 -5.15
N ILE A 488 5.80 19.76 -6.01
CA ILE A 488 5.24 19.76 -7.35
C ILE A 488 3.78 19.34 -7.34
N ASN A 489 3.48 18.29 -6.65
CA ASN A 489 2.18 17.60 -6.68
C ASN A 489 1.77 17.15 -5.28
N LEU A 490 1.97 18.03 -4.33
CA LEU A 490 1.80 17.80 -2.90
C LEU A 490 0.44 17.22 -2.51
N LEU A 491 -0.56 17.36 -3.40
CA LEU A 491 -1.91 17.51 -2.95
C LEU A 491 -2.89 16.52 -3.58
N ARG A 492 -2.39 15.53 -4.35
CA ARG A 492 -3.22 14.47 -4.93
C ARG A 492 -3.70 13.43 -3.94
N GLU A 493 -3.07 13.34 -2.77
CA GLU A 493 -3.32 12.27 -1.82
C GLU A 493 -4.08 12.82 -0.61
N GLY A 494 -5.34 12.61 -0.52
CA GLY A 494 -6.33 12.70 0.57
C GLY A 494 -5.96 13.26 1.96
N LEU A 495 -4.86 14.00 2.10
CA LEU A 495 -4.32 14.48 3.36
C LEU A 495 -5.19 15.57 3.99
N ASP A 496 -5.49 15.38 5.25
CA ASP A 496 -6.26 16.29 6.07
C ASP A 496 -5.31 17.22 6.86
N LEU A 497 -5.15 18.46 6.38
CA LEU A 497 -4.25 19.47 6.95
C LEU A 497 -5.06 20.69 7.43
N PRO A 498 -5.76 20.60 8.55
CA PRO A 498 -6.61 21.69 9.03
C PRO A 498 -5.83 22.93 9.46
N GLU A 499 -4.53 22.82 9.70
CA GLU A 499 -3.64 23.89 10.10
C GLU A 499 -3.19 24.77 8.91
N VAL A 500 -3.44 24.32 7.66
CA VAL A 500 -3.06 25.07 6.45
C VAL A 500 -4.10 26.15 6.15
N SER A 501 -3.69 27.40 6.25
CA SER A 501 -4.52 28.57 5.93
C SER A 501 -4.14 29.24 4.62
N LEU A 502 -2.91 29.04 4.13
CA LEU A 502 -2.44 29.59 2.86
C LEU A 502 -1.96 28.50 1.91
N VAL A 503 -2.46 28.54 0.68
CA VAL A 503 -1.95 27.76 -0.44
C VAL A 503 -1.49 28.70 -1.53
N ALA A 504 -0.24 28.60 -1.96
CA ALA A 504 0.34 29.38 -3.05
C ALA A 504 0.60 28.50 -4.27
N ILE A 505 0.13 28.95 -5.42
CA ILE A 505 0.30 28.27 -6.71
C ILE A 505 1.16 29.16 -7.60
N LEU A 506 2.43 28.81 -7.75
CA LEU A 506 3.36 29.52 -8.60
C LEU A 506 3.10 29.17 -10.08
N ASP A 507 3.28 30.14 -10.97
CA ASP A 507 3.11 29.93 -12.42
C ASP A 507 1.78 29.21 -12.76
N ALA A 508 0.68 29.70 -12.23
CA ALA A 508 -0.63 29.06 -12.36
C ALA A 508 -1.16 29.10 -13.81
N ASP A 509 -0.66 30.00 -14.65
CA ASP A 509 -1.00 30.15 -16.06
C ASP A 509 -0.19 29.27 -17.03
N LYS A 510 0.76 28.50 -16.53
CA LYS A 510 1.52 27.54 -17.34
C LYS A 510 0.69 26.26 -17.50
N GLU A 511 -0.14 26.23 -18.54
CA GLU A 511 -1.03 25.10 -18.83
C GLU A 511 -0.28 23.78 -18.93
N GLY A 512 -0.89 22.73 -18.38
CA GLY A 512 -0.38 21.37 -18.36
C GLY A 512 -1.11 20.53 -17.32
N TYR A 513 -0.71 19.27 -17.21
CA TYR A 513 -1.33 18.31 -16.28
C TYR A 513 -1.38 18.81 -14.81
N LEU A 514 -0.36 19.52 -14.35
CA LEU A 514 -0.27 20.05 -12.98
C LEU A 514 -1.11 21.33 -12.76
N ARG A 515 -1.59 21.96 -13.82
CA ARG A 515 -2.41 23.17 -13.80
C ARG A 515 -3.74 22.97 -14.54
N SER A 516 -4.19 21.72 -14.68
CA SER A 516 -5.53 21.42 -15.15
C SER A 516 -6.59 21.92 -14.18
N SER A 517 -7.81 22.14 -14.63
CA SER A 517 -8.94 22.57 -13.79
C SER A 517 -9.13 21.68 -12.56
N THR A 518 -9.07 20.36 -12.74
CA THR A 518 -9.14 19.37 -11.67
C THR A 518 -8.02 19.56 -10.64
N SER A 519 -6.77 19.70 -11.11
CA SER A 519 -5.61 19.88 -10.24
C SER A 519 -5.70 21.18 -9.43
N LEU A 520 -6.14 22.27 -10.05
CA LEU A 520 -6.33 23.57 -9.39
C LEU A 520 -7.42 23.50 -8.32
N ILE A 521 -8.60 22.94 -8.61
CA ILE A 521 -9.70 22.79 -7.65
C ILE A 521 -9.25 21.95 -6.44
N GLN A 522 -8.52 20.87 -6.67
CA GLN A 522 -8.01 20.04 -5.58
C GLN A 522 -7.00 20.75 -4.72
N THR A 523 -6.11 21.53 -5.35
CA THR A 523 -5.12 22.36 -4.65
C THR A 523 -5.81 23.42 -3.81
N VAL A 524 -6.79 24.13 -4.39
CA VAL A 524 -7.65 25.09 -3.68
C VAL A 524 -8.34 24.46 -2.48
N GLY A 525 -8.87 23.25 -2.63
CA GLY A 525 -9.56 22.52 -1.58
C GLY A 525 -8.70 22.18 -0.33
N ARG A 526 -7.37 22.32 -0.41
CA ARG A 526 -6.50 22.09 0.76
C ARG A 526 -6.60 23.19 1.81
N ALA A 527 -6.85 24.43 1.42
CA ALA A 527 -7.12 25.52 2.35
C ALA A 527 -8.58 25.58 2.84
N ALA A 528 -9.48 24.73 2.32
CA ALA A 528 -10.92 24.74 2.62
C ALA A 528 -11.29 24.22 4.02
N ARG A 529 -10.32 23.82 4.83
CA ARG A 529 -10.50 23.34 6.21
C ARG A 529 -10.21 24.36 7.28
N HIS A 530 -9.72 25.51 6.86
CA HIS A 530 -9.42 26.65 7.73
C HIS A 530 -10.42 27.80 7.48
N VAL A 531 -10.90 28.46 8.55
CA VAL A 531 -11.88 29.55 8.42
C VAL A 531 -11.31 30.74 7.61
N GLU A 532 -10.02 31.05 7.82
CA GLU A 532 -9.31 32.10 7.09
C GLU A 532 -8.56 31.55 5.85
N GLY A 533 -8.97 30.41 5.31
CA GLY A 533 -8.29 29.78 4.17
C GLY A 533 -8.23 30.69 2.95
N LYS A 534 -7.02 30.84 2.39
CA LYS A 534 -6.73 31.66 1.18
C LYS A 534 -5.88 30.88 0.21
N VAL A 535 -6.11 31.16 -1.06
CA VAL A 535 -5.29 30.63 -2.16
C VAL A 535 -4.78 31.78 -2.99
N VAL A 536 -3.48 31.82 -3.24
CA VAL A 536 -2.86 32.79 -4.13
C VAL A 536 -2.42 32.06 -5.39
N MET A 537 -2.89 32.54 -6.54
CA MET A 537 -2.45 32.07 -7.84
C MET A 537 -1.61 33.17 -8.50
N TYR A 538 -0.33 32.87 -8.74
CA TYR A 538 0.56 33.76 -9.45
C TYR A 538 0.47 33.46 -10.95
N ALA A 539 0.01 34.45 -11.72
CA ALA A 539 -0.26 34.29 -13.13
C ALA A 539 -0.29 35.66 -13.85
N ASP A 540 0.22 35.71 -15.07
CA ASP A 540 0.17 36.90 -15.91
C ASP A 540 -1.10 36.94 -16.79
N ARG A 541 -1.74 35.78 -16.96
CA ARG A 541 -3.00 35.63 -17.70
C ARG A 541 -3.90 34.58 -17.05
N ILE A 542 -5.21 34.76 -17.18
CA ILE A 542 -6.18 33.75 -16.72
C ILE A 542 -6.40 32.75 -17.85
N THR A 543 -6.03 31.49 -17.62
CA THR A 543 -6.28 30.36 -18.55
C THR A 543 -7.69 29.83 -18.36
N ASP A 544 -8.15 28.97 -19.31
CA ASP A 544 -9.47 28.36 -19.20
C ASP A 544 -9.58 27.43 -17.98
N SER A 545 -8.49 26.72 -17.65
CA SER A 545 -8.40 25.89 -16.45
C SER A 545 -8.50 26.71 -15.15
N MET A 546 -7.86 27.86 -15.10
CA MET A 546 -7.96 28.78 -13.96
C MET A 546 -9.37 29.36 -13.86
N ARG A 547 -9.95 29.83 -14.97
CA ARG A 547 -11.31 30.37 -15.00
C ARG A 547 -12.31 29.36 -14.46
N PHE A 548 -12.27 28.13 -14.95
CA PHE A 548 -13.14 27.07 -14.45
C PHE A 548 -12.97 26.82 -12.94
N ALA A 549 -11.72 26.80 -12.45
CA ALA A 549 -11.46 26.57 -11.02
C ALA A 549 -11.95 27.73 -10.14
N ILE A 550 -11.82 28.96 -10.61
CA ILE A 550 -12.31 30.17 -9.92
C ILE A 550 -13.84 30.18 -9.89
N ASP A 551 -14.48 30.03 -11.04
CA ASP A 551 -15.94 30.09 -11.18
C ASP A 551 -16.60 28.98 -10.34
N GLU A 552 -16.06 27.75 -10.36
CA GLU A 552 -16.60 26.64 -9.55
C GLU A 552 -16.36 26.86 -8.05
N THR A 553 -15.22 27.42 -7.65
CA THR A 553 -14.96 27.75 -6.25
C THR A 553 -15.92 28.83 -5.76
N ASP A 554 -16.18 29.86 -6.57
CA ASP A 554 -17.10 30.93 -6.22
C ASP A 554 -18.55 30.43 -6.15
N ARG A 555 -18.98 29.58 -7.07
CA ARG A 555 -20.30 28.89 -7.01
C ARG A 555 -20.46 28.14 -5.69
N ARG A 556 -19.47 27.37 -5.28
CA ARG A 556 -19.49 26.62 -4.01
C ARG A 556 -19.51 27.55 -2.80
N ARG A 557 -18.76 28.63 -2.85
CA ARG A 557 -18.75 29.66 -1.79
C ARG A 557 -20.13 30.30 -1.58
N GLU A 558 -20.81 30.67 -2.68
CA GLU A 558 -22.16 31.27 -2.64
C GLU A 558 -23.17 30.30 -2.04
N ILE A 559 -23.19 29.04 -2.48
CA ILE A 559 -24.08 28.00 -1.95
C ILE A 559 -23.86 27.81 -0.45
N GLN A 560 -22.60 27.69 0.00
CA GLN A 560 -22.28 27.49 1.42
C GLN A 560 -22.66 28.72 2.25
N ARG A 561 -22.41 29.94 1.75
CA ARG A 561 -22.82 31.20 2.45
C ARG A 561 -24.32 31.26 2.62
N ALA A 562 -25.06 31.06 1.54
CA ALA A 562 -26.54 31.08 1.57
C ALA A 562 -27.08 30.06 2.59
N HIS A 563 -26.48 28.86 2.66
CA HIS A 563 -26.85 27.86 3.65
C HIS A 563 -26.54 28.29 5.09
N ASN A 564 -25.34 28.86 5.32
CA ASN A 564 -24.92 29.35 6.64
C ASN A 564 -25.85 30.46 7.13
N ASP A 565 -26.17 31.42 6.26
CA ASP A 565 -27.04 32.56 6.58
C ASP A 565 -28.45 32.07 6.90
N ALA A 566 -29.01 31.18 6.08
CA ALA A 566 -30.35 30.61 6.29
C ALA A 566 -30.47 29.82 7.59
N ASN A 567 -29.40 29.17 8.05
CA ASN A 567 -29.38 28.33 9.24
C ASN A 567 -28.64 28.95 10.44
N SER A 568 -28.20 30.22 10.34
CA SER A 568 -27.43 30.91 11.39
C SER A 568 -26.18 30.13 11.84
N ILE A 569 -25.47 29.51 10.88
CA ILE A 569 -24.27 28.72 11.15
C ILE A 569 -23.05 29.62 11.12
N THR A 570 -22.28 29.64 12.20
CA THR A 570 -20.97 30.30 12.25
C THR A 570 -19.88 29.27 11.87
N PRO A 571 -19.09 29.52 10.80
CA PRO A 571 -18.02 28.63 10.40
C PRO A 571 -17.01 28.40 11.52
N ARG A 572 -16.54 27.15 11.67
CA ARG A 572 -15.52 26.80 12.67
C ARG A 572 -14.45 25.94 12.03
N SER A 573 -13.17 26.28 12.26
CA SER A 573 -12.05 25.43 11.83
C SER A 573 -12.13 24.06 12.47
N ILE A 574 -11.74 23.06 11.69
CA ILE A 574 -11.68 21.68 12.17
C ILE A 574 -10.43 21.55 13.05
N VAL A 575 -10.60 21.12 14.29
CA VAL A 575 -9.48 20.72 15.16
C VAL A 575 -9.47 19.18 15.15
N LYS A 576 -8.47 18.60 14.52
CA LYS A 576 -8.25 17.14 14.56
C LYS A 576 -7.00 16.86 15.37
N GLU A 577 -7.12 15.95 16.32
CA GLU A 577 -5.98 15.37 17.00
C GLU A 577 -5.00 14.79 15.96
N VAL A 578 -3.72 15.06 16.10
CA VAL A 578 -2.68 14.46 15.26
C VAL A 578 -2.57 13.00 15.72
N LYS A 579 -3.51 12.16 15.29
CA LYS A 579 -3.39 10.71 15.48
C LYS A 579 -2.15 10.28 14.72
N ASP A 580 -1.31 9.52 15.38
CA ASP A 580 -0.13 8.95 14.75
C ASP A 580 -0.56 7.89 13.72
N ILE A 581 -0.90 8.39 12.52
CA ILE A 581 -1.19 7.54 11.36
C ILE A 581 0.07 6.70 11.05
N THR A 582 1.25 7.24 11.38
CA THR A 582 2.53 6.55 11.23
C THR A 582 2.60 5.31 12.11
N SER A 583 2.06 5.33 13.33
CA SER A 583 2.03 4.12 14.19
C SER A 583 1.08 3.05 13.63
N ARG A 584 -0.04 3.44 13.02
CA ARG A 584 -0.97 2.50 12.37
C ARG A 584 -0.49 2.06 10.99
N ILE A 585 0.10 2.96 10.19
CA ILE A 585 0.77 2.59 8.93
C ILE A 585 2.04 1.79 9.23
N ARG A 586 2.77 2.08 10.31
CA ARG A 586 3.86 1.26 10.82
C ARG A 586 3.36 -0.08 11.36
N GLN A 587 2.25 -0.16 12.04
CA GLN A 587 1.63 -1.45 12.39
C GLN A 587 1.20 -2.26 11.15
N VAL A 588 0.86 -1.59 10.05
CA VAL A 588 0.48 -2.21 8.77
C VAL A 588 1.68 -2.35 7.81
N ALA A 589 2.74 -1.54 7.96
CA ALA A 589 3.93 -1.51 7.08
C ALA A 589 5.22 -1.99 7.76
N GLU A 590 5.31 -1.98 9.08
CA GLU A 590 6.39 -2.59 9.81
C GLU A 590 5.95 -3.97 10.29
N THR A 591 6.35 -4.99 9.56
CA THR A 591 6.79 -6.20 10.26
C THR A 591 7.86 -5.69 11.22
N LYS A 592 7.53 -5.57 12.51
CA LYS A 592 8.55 -5.61 13.52
C LYS A 592 9.35 -6.87 13.21
N THR A 593 10.51 -6.74 12.57
CA THR A 593 11.63 -7.54 13.03
C THR A 593 11.49 -7.44 14.54
N PRO A 594 11.26 -8.55 15.26
CA PRO A 594 11.11 -8.46 16.67
C PRO A 594 12.35 -7.70 17.15
N TYR A 595 12.16 -6.45 17.58
CA TYR A 595 13.10 -5.83 18.48
C TYR A 595 12.98 -6.73 19.69
N VAL A 596 13.79 -7.78 19.68
CA VAL A 596 14.01 -8.60 20.82
C VAL A 596 14.47 -7.58 21.85
N THR A 597 13.57 -7.26 22.76
CA THR A 597 13.92 -6.40 23.88
C THR A 597 15.18 -7.06 24.45
N PRO A 598 16.33 -6.39 24.50
CA PRO A 598 17.59 -7.01 24.93
C PRO A 598 17.48 -7.75 26.28
N ALA A 599 16.51 -7.38 27.09
CA ALA A 599 16.17 -8.03 28.37
C ALA A 599 15.56 -9.45 28.24
N ALA A 600 15.16 -9.90 27.06
CA ALA A 600 14.50 -11.22 26.88
C ALA A 600 15.44 -12.27 26.24
N LEU A 601 16.65 -11.90 25.82
CA LEU A 601 17.61 -12.85 25.25
C LEU A 601 18.50 -13.49 26.35
N PRO A 602 18.79 -14.79 26.25
CA PRO A 602 19.83 -15.44 27.05
C PRO A 602 21.18 -14.75 26.87
N LYS A 603 21.95 -14.53 27.90
CA LYS A 603 23.24 -13.82 27.88
C LYS A 603 24.19 -14.31 26.78
N ASN A 604 24.18 -15.60 26.45
CA ASN A 604 25.01 -16.17 25.40
C ASN A 604 24.60 -15.72 23.97
N ASP A 605 23.31 -15.49 23.74
CA ASP A 605 22.80 -15.04 22.45
C ASP A 605 23.01 -13.53 22.26
N LEU A 606 22.92 -12.75 23.34
CA LEU A 606 23.33 -11.35 23.37
C LEU A 606 24.83 -11.16 23.03
N VAL A 607 25.70 -12.00 23.59
CA VAL A 607 27.15 -11.96 23.27
C VAL A 607 27.41 -12.31 21.80
N ARG A 608 26.68 -13.26 21.23
CA ARG A 608 26.78 -13.59 19.79
C ARG A 608 26.30 -12.44 18.91
N LEU A 609 25.17 -11.84 19.25
CA LEU A 609 24.59 -10.70 18.53
C LEU A 609 25.55 -9.50 18.53
N VAL A 610 26.17 -9.16 19.66
CA VAL A 610 27.16 -8.09 19.77
C VAL A 610 28.37 -8.37 18.84
N LYS A 611 28.87 -9.61 18.82
CA LYS A 611 29.99 -9.97 17.92
C LYS A 611 29.64 -9.88 16.44
N ASP A 612 28.43 -10.25 16.07
CA ASP A 612 27.97 -10.17 14.68
C ASP A 612 27.79 -8.71 14.24
N LEU A 613 27.20 -7.87 15.10
CA LEU A 613 27.07 -6.43 14.83
C LEU A 613 28.42 -5.72 14.75
N GLU A 614 29.40 -6.09 15.60
CA GLU A 614 30.76 -5.58 15.49
C GLU A 614 31.46 -5.97 14.19
N LYS A 615 31.21 -7.18 13.69
CA LYS A 615 31.72 -7.64 12.40
C LYS A 615 31.11 -6.85 11.24
N GLN A 616 29.81 -6.61 11.31
CA GLN A 616 29.09 -5.79 10.31
C GLN A 616 29.54 -4.33 10.36
N MET A 617 29.72 -3.75 11.55
CA MET A 617 30.23 -2.39 11.75
C MET A 617 31.65 -2.23 11.12
N LYS A 618 32.57 -3.17 11.38
CA LYS A 618 33.92 -3.16 10.81
C LYS A 618 33.87 -3.35 9.28
N LYS A 619 32.91 -4.11 8.75
CA LYS A 619 32.71 -4.26 7.30
C LYS A 619 32.22 -2.95 6.70
N ALA A 620 31.18 -2.34 7.25
CA ALA A 620 30.64 -1.06 6.80
C ALA A 620 31.70 0.07 6.84
N ALA A 621 32.54 0.11 7.90
CA ALA A 621 33.63 1.07 7.99
C ALA A 621 34.70 0.86 6.91
N ARG A 622 35.01 -0.38 6.53
CA ARG A 622 35.95 -0.68 5.41
C ARG A 622 35.36 -0.33 4.03
N GLU A 623 34.04 -0.43 3.89
CA GLU A 623 33.32 -0.09 2.67
C GLU A 623 32.98 1.42 2.58
N LEU A 624 33.49 2.24 3.53
CA LEU A 624 33.30 3.68 3.65
C LEU A 624 31.86 4.12 3.90
N GLU A 625 30.99 3.21 4.35
CA GLU A 625 29.60 3.47 4.76
C GLU A 625 29.57 4.00 6.20
N PHE A 626 30.10 5.21 6.44
CA PHE A 626 30.32 5.74 7.79
C PHE A 626 29.05 5.94 8.63
N GLU A 627 27.93 6.31 8.01
CA GLU A 627 26.65 6.47 8.72
C GLU A 627 26.12 5.12 9.22
N LYS A 628 26.18 4.08 8.40
CA LYS A 628 25.81 2.72 8.77
C LYS A 628 26.75 2.15 9.84
N ALA A 629 28.04 2.42 9.73
CA ALA A 629 29.01 2.03 10.76
C ALA A 629 28.72 2.73 12.11
N ALA A 630 28.32 4.00 12.08
CA ALA A 630 27.93 4.74 13.29
C ALA A 630 26.66 4.17 13.94
N LEU A 631 25.61 3.87 13.16
CA LEU A 631 24.37 3.22 13.65
C LEU A 631 24.66 1.87 14.29
N LEU A 632 25.47 1.02 13.65
CA LEU A 632 25.86 -0.28 14.17
C LEU A 632 26.69 -0.15 15.45
N ARG A 633 27.56 0.87 15.56
CA ARG A 633 28.32 1.18 16.78
C ARG A 633 27.39 1.53 17.94
N ASP A 634 26.42 2.38 17.70
CA ASP A 634 25.48 2.81 18.74
C ASP A 634 24.63 1.64 19.23
N GLN A 635 24.19 0.74 18.33
CA GLN A 635 23.52 -0.50 18.69
C GLN A 635 24.41 -1.43 19.53
N VAL A 636 25.68 -1.57 19.18
CA VAL A 636 26.65 -2.37 19.96
C VAL A 636 26.85 -1.79 21.36
N VAL A 637 26.92 -0.46 21.48
CA VAL A 637 27.06 0.24 22.78
C VAL A 637 25.83 -0.01 23.66
N ASP A 638 24.63 0.08 23.12
CA ASP A 638 23.41 -0.13 23.89
C ASP A 638 23.22 -1.60 24.31
N LEU A 639 23.55 -2.56 23.44
CA LEU A 639 23.54 -3.98 23.80
C LEU A 639 24.60 -4.34 24.86
N ARG A 640 25.75 -3.70 24.83
CA ARG A 640 26.77 -3.87 25.87
C ARG A 640 26.34 -3.31 27.21
N LYS A 641 25.60 -2.17 27.29
CA LYS A 641 25.00 -1.67 28.52
C LYS A 641 24.04 -2.69 29.12
N VAL A 642 23.17 -3.28 28.31
CA VAL A 642 22.25 -4.35 28.77
C VAL A 642 23.00 -5.58 29.25
N LEU A 643 24.12 -5.96 28.62
CA LEU A 643 24.97 -7.07 29.06
C LEU A 643 25.65 -6.78 30.43
N VAL A 644 26.01 -5.53 30.71
CA VAL A 644 26.55 -5.09 31.99
C VAL A 644 25.45 -5.14 33.06
N ASP A 645 24.27 -4.63 32.79
CA ASP A 645 23.12 -4.64 33.73
C ASP A 645 22.67 -6.07 34.05
N LEU A 646 22.82 -7.03 33.13
CA LEU A 646 22.57 -8.45 33.35
C LEU A 646 23.77 -9.17 34.05
N GLY A 647 24.90 -8.47 34.19
CA GLY A 647 26.15 -8.98 34.76
C GLY A 647 26.38 -8.70 36.25
N ASP A 648 25.70 -7.75 36.84
CA ASP A 648 25.93 -7.27 38.20
C ASP A 648 25.35 -8.14 39.33
N SER A 649 25.05 -9.43 39.03
CA SER A 649 24.79 -10.41 40.11
C SER A 649 25.97 -11.34 40.44
N ASN A 650 27.17 -11.15 39.82
CA ASN A 650 28.40 -11.82 40.31
C ASN A 650 29.64 -11.06 39.86
N SER A 651 30.36 -10.55 40.85
CA SER A 651 31.64 -9.84 40.81
C SER A 651 32.72 -10.48 39.93
N VAL A 652 33.25 -9.72 38.94
CA VAL A 652 34.66 -9.76 38.57
C VAL A 652 35.01 -8.36 38.01
N ASP A 653 36.06 -7.74 38.56
CA ASP A 653 36.61 -6.43 38.21
C ASP A 653 36.94 -6.28 36.71
N PRO A 654 36.66 -5.14 36.08
CA PRO A 654 37.09 -4.86 34.70
C PRO A 654 38.50 -4.28 34.71
N GLU A 655 39.42 -4.87 33.92
CA GLU A 655 40.63 -4.20 33.48
C GLU A 655 40.27 -2.93 32.67
N PRO A 656 41.03 -1.82 32.82
CA PRO A 656 40.69 -0.56 32.17
C PRO A 656 41.00 -0.62 30.70
N ASP A 657 39.99 -0.31 29.90
CA ASP A 657 40.04 -0.18 28.46
C ASP A 657 41.15 0.79 27.99
N ARG A 658 42.05 0.29 27.19
CA ARG A 658 42.90 1.14 26.33
C ARG A 658 42.04 1.78 25.25
N VAL A 659 41.87 3.07 25.39
CA VAL A 659 41.37 3.96 24.34
C VAL A 659 42.28 3.82 23.12
N VAL A 660 41.80 3.21 22.07
CA VAL A 660 42.50 3.22 20.77
C VAL A 660 42.20 4.58 20.13
N ASP A 661 43.22 5.45 20.20
CA ASP A 661 43.23 6.75 19.55
C ASP A 661 43.33 6.54 18.03
N LEU A 662 42.25 6.83 17.29
CA LEU A 662 42.19 6.77 15.82
C LEU A 662 42.56 8.11 15.20
N THR A 663 43.68 8.72 15.61
CA THR A 663 44.28 9.79 14.83
C THR A 663 45.20 9.15 13.76
N PRO A 664 45.11 9.55 12.50
CA PRO A 664 45.97 9.03 11.47
C PRO A 664 47.38 9.58 11.68
N THR A 665 48.31 8.74 12.12
CA THR A 665 49.76 9.02 12.09
C THR A 665 50.21 9.11 10.64
N ARG A 666 50.66 10.27 10.22
CA ARG A 666 51.54 10.43 9.06
C ARG A 666 52.83 9.69 9.35
N GLU A 667 53.11 8.64 8.63
CA GLU A 667 54.46 8.12 8.49
C GLU A 667 55.20 8.94 7.42
N ASP A 668 56.04 9.85 7.90
CA ASP A 668 57.17 10.37 7.14
C ASP A 668 58.28 9.32 7.14
N GLY A 669 58.62 8.84 5.97
CA GLY A 669 59.67 7.89 5.77
C GLY A 669 60.08 7.79 4.29
N VAL A 670 60.68 8.86 3.76
CA VAL A 670 61.40 8.83 2.48
C VAL A 670 62.82 8.42 2.75
N PRO A 671 63.37 7.40 2.10
CA PRO A 671 64.82 7.28 1.90
C PRO A 671 65.17 8.04 0.63
N GLU A 672 66.11 8.96 0.79
CA GLU A 672 66.97 9.48 -0.30
C GLU A 672 67.80 8.36 -0.95
N GLU A 673 67.88 8.39 -2.23
CA GLU A 673 68.95 8.21 -3.16
C GLU A 673 68.53 7.58 -4.49
N LEU A 674 68.48 8.37 -5.52
CA LEU A 674 69.40 8.20 -6.67
C LEU A 674 69.11 9.27 -7.74
N VAL A 675 70.07 10.16 -7.83
CA VAL A 675 70.27 11.10 -8.94
C VAL A 675 70.81 10.30 -10.12
N GLY A 676 70.37 10.61 -11.34
CA GLY A 676 71.08 10.30 -12.57
C GLY A 676 70.27 10.17 -13.83
N ALA A 677 70.33 11.24 -14.60
CA ALA A 677 70.47 11.29 -16.07
C ALA A 677 69.46 10.53 -16.98
N ASP A 678 68.72 11.15 -17.76
CA ASP A 678 68.75 11.77 -19.08
C ASP A 678 67.28 12.23 -19.50
#